data_cc3c423a4dc7c68995604bcaa9bfbc0f
#
_entry.id   cc3c423a4dc7c68995604bcaa9bfbc0f
#
_cell.length_a   1.000
_cell.length_b   1.000
_cell.length_c   1.000
_cell.angle_alpha   90.00
_cell.angle_beta   90.00
_cell.angle_gamma   90.00
#
_symmetry.space_group_name_H-M   'P 1'
#
loop_
_entity.id
_entity.type
_entity.pdbx_description
1 polymer ?
#
loop_
_entity_poly.entity_id
_entity_poly.type
_entity_poly.pdbx_seq_one_letter_code
_entity_poly.pdbx_strand_id
1 'polypeptide(L)'
;MTNRSLAASALVIVAACSQAPAPATSPSPQRSSAQGGNDSARPLGDSARGGAPAQPRPYNRVITRDAKTRRGMFAVHRVNEKLYFEIPKRELNKDMLLVGRYTRAAAANPRQPGGQFGNYGGDQFAERTLRWDRSGNRIILRSPSFAIVADTSEPIYRAVEAANYPPVIAVLNVEAYGPDSAAVVDVTRLYTTSIPEFAAIRGTLDERRSFIESALAFPDNVEIEATQTGTPAATPGPGGGGRGGGQGATPRPAESVLAHWSLVRLPERPMVPRRFDERVGFFSIAQVDFGTSEQRSADRSYITRYRLEKKDPSAALSEPVKPIVYYVDPATPEQWKPWIRKAILDWQPAFEAAGFKNAIIPMDPPANDPDWSAEDVRHTVIRWLPSTVENAQGPHVSDPRTGEILNGSVRVFHNVLNLQRDWYFTQASVLDPRARTLPFPDSLMGRLLEFVVAHEIGHTIGLRHDQIGSSTYPADSIRSASWVHVMGHSPSIMDYSRFNYVAQPGDNIALADIIPRIGPYDKYAIMWGYTPIPGAATSDQERPTLDQWSRMQDTIPWYRFSENNEGGFGTQSEAVGDADPVKSTGLGFRNLRRVVTYISSAATRPGEDNDDLKELYDRTVQQWATEANHVTTVVGGDVVQYKSGSQSGAVYTPLSRARQQEAMRFLNDNVFQTPTYLIQPDISRRIEAGGMITRVTNAQGRVLSSLLNDVRLNRLLENEALAAAKSSAYSLASMLDDLKRGIWTELSESRVSIDPYRRTLQNEFLVQIDRKLNPPPATGTPFPQFPGFTPPAPLLGDARNELRGELVSVRADIRRAIPRAADRETQLHLEGADHQIGDILDPKK
;
A
#
# COMPACT_ATOMS: atom_id res chain seq x y z
N MET A 1 18.39 16.55 -36.74
CA MET A 1 17.72 17.75 -36.24
C MET A 1 16.40 17.33 -35.64
N THR A 2 16.21 17.38 -34.42
CA THR A 2 15.09 17.42 -33.50
C THR A 2 15.49 16.69 -32.21
N ASN A 3 15.85 17.52 -31.23
CA ASN A 3 16.05 17.12 -29.84
C ASN A 3 14.76 16.54 -29.28
N ARG A 4 14.77 15.28 -28.89
CA ARG A 4 13.80 14.71 -27.94
C ARG A 4 14.51 14.52 -26.62
N SER A 5 14.21 15.43 -25.70
CA SER A 5 14.55 15.33 -24.28
C SER A 5 13.84 14.11 -23.70
N LEU A 6 14.56 13.06 -23.39
CA LEU A 6 14.11 11.96 -22.56
C LEU A 6 14.13 12.44 -21.10
N ALA A 7 12.97 12.86 -20.61
CA ALA A 7 12.75 13.01 -19.18
C ALA A 7 12.71 11.61 -18.57
N ALA A 8 13.77 11.23 -17.88
CA ALA A 8 13.79 10.04 -17.05
C ALA A 8 12.82 10.27 -15.86
N SER A 9 11.65 9.74 -15.97
CA SER A 9 10.72 9.66 -14.82
C SER A 9 11.33 8.69 -13.82
N ALA A 10 11.86 9.23 -12.73
CA ALA A 10 12.22 8.45 -11.56
C ALA A 10 10.91 7.83 -11.01
N LEU A 11 10.71 6.55 -11.27
CA LEU A 11 9.65 5.77 -10.65
C LEU A 11 10.04 5.58 -9.19
N VAL A 12 9.53 6.44 -8.33
CA VAL A 12 9.47 6.16 -6.90
C VAL A 12 8.45 5.03 -6.77
N ILE A 13 8.93 3.80 -6.66
CA ILE A 13 8.12 2.68 -6.20
C ILE A 13 7.89 2.93 -4.71
N VAL A 14 6.96 3.82 -4.41
CA VAL A 14 6.28 3.82 -3.12
C VAL A 14 5.48 2.53 -3.14
N ALA A 15 5.80 1.64 -2.23
CA ALA A 15 5.02 0.44 -1.99
C ALA A 15 3.59 0.86 -1.63
N ALA A 16 2.74 0.99 -2.65
CA ALA A 16 1.31 1.17 -2.48
C ALA A 16 0.68 -0.22 -2.30
N CYS A 17 1.05 -0.89 -1.21
CA CYS A 17 0.25 -1.97 -0.70
C CYS A 17 -0.81 -1.36 0.21
N SER A 18 -2.05 -1.54 -0.19
CA SER A 18 -3.26 -1.46 0.64
C SER A 18 -3.43 -0.19 1.49
N GLN A 19 -3.85 0.88 0.87
CA GLN A 19 -4.93 1.62 1.50
C GLN A 19 -6.22 1.09 0.88
N ALA A 20 -7.03 0.41 1.67
CA ALA A 20 -8.45 0.30 1.39
C ALA A 20 -8.95 1.74 1.17
N PRO A 21 -9.76 2.02 0.14
CA PRO A 21 -10.29 3.35 -0.04
C PRO A 21 -11.02 3.73 1.24
N ALA A 22 -10.55 4.78 1.92
CA ALA A 22 -11.30 5.37 3.01
C ALA A 22 -12.70 5.69 2.48
N PRO A 23 -13.77 5.46 3.25
CA PRO A 23 -15.11 5.77 2.81
C PRO A 23 -15.15 7.22 2.34
N ALA A 24 -15.60 7.44 1.11
CA ALA A 24 -15.63 8.75 0.51
C ALA A 24 -16.50 9.67 1.35
N THR A 25 -15.90 10.61 2.05
CA THR A 25 -16.60 11.72 2.71
C THR A 25 -17.15 12.64 1.63
N SER A 26 -18.43 12.89 1.68
CA SER A 26 -19.15 13.81 0.79
C SER A 26 -18.55 15.21 0.88
N PRO A 27 -18.37 15.93 -0.23
CA PRO A 27 -17.86 17.29 -0.20
C PRO A 27 -18.91 18.23 0.41
N SER A 28 -18.49 19.08 1.34
CA SER A 28 -19.29 20.20 1.85
C SER A 28 -19.58 21.20 0.74
N PRO A 29 -20.78 21.81 0.69
CA PRO A 29 -21.12 22.75 -0.36
C PRO A 29 -20.40 24.09 -0.16
N GLN A 30 -19.48 24.42 -1.06
CA GLN A 30 -18.98 25.78 -1.20
C GLN A 30 -20.06 26.67 -1.83
N ARG A 31 -20.40 27.74 -1.15
CA ARG A 31 -21.21 28.83 -1.72
C ARG A 31 -20.41 29.53 -2.82
N SER A 32 -20.81 29.38 -4.07
CA SER A 32 -20.35 30.23 -5.15
C SER A 32 -21.33 31.36 -5.36
N SER A 33 -20.82 32.59 -5.34
CA SER A 33 -21.49 33.80 -5.76
C SER A 33 -21.73 33.78 -7.27
N ALA A 34 -22.94 33.98 -7.68
CA ALA A 34 -23.37 34.06 -9.06
C ALA A 34 -22.91 35.36 -9.73
N GLN A 35 -22.32 35.25 -10.90
CA GLN A 35 -22.39 36.26 -11.94
C GLN A 35 -22.79 35.61 -13.26
N GLY A 36 -23.78 36.24 -13.92
CA GLY A 36 -24.51 35.69 -15.03
C GLY A 36 -23.76 35.68 -16.36
N GLY A 37 -24.16 34.77 -17.18
CA GLY A 37 -23.89 34.69 -18.61
C GLY A 37 -24.91 33.74 -19.23
N ASN A 38 -25.78 34.33 -20.08
CA ASN A 38 -26.75 33.63 -20.89
C ASN A 38 -26.05 32.66 -21.84
N ASP A 39 -26.44 31.41 -21.83
CA ASP A 39 -26.57 30.65 -23.08
C ASP A 39 -27.58 29.51 -22.95
N SER A 40 -28.35 29.35 -24.00
CA SER A 40 -29.54 28.55 -24.13
C SER A 40 -29.25 27.04 -24.15
N ALA A 41 -29.54 26.36 -23.06
CA ALA A 41 -29.70 24.91 -23.06
C ALA A 41 -31.18 24.56 -23.30
N ARG A 42 -31.43 23.80 -24.37
CA ARG A 42 -32.74 23.21 -24.65
C ARG A 42 -33.20 22.35 -23.48
N PRO A 43 -34.45 22.39 -23.07
CA PRO A 43 -34.99 21.54 -22.02
C PRO A 43 -35.05 20.09 -22.56
N LEU A 44 -34.45 19.18 -21.81
CA LEU A 44 -34.78 17.77 -21.89
C LEU A 44 -36.24 17.56 -21.46
N GLY A 45 -36.96 16.84 -22.33
CA GLY A 45 -38.38 16.74 -22.31
C GLY A 45 -39.05 16.34 -21.00
N ASP A 46 -40.05 17.04 -20.76
CA ASP A 46 -41.27 16.91 -19.97
C ASP A 46 -41.50 15.54 -19.33
N SER A 47 -41.21 15.47 -18.04
CA SER A 47 -41.88 14.55 -17.09
C SER A 47 -41.89 15.08 -15.65
N ALA A 48 -41.78 16.43 -15.47
CA ALA A 48 -41.96 17.09 -14.18
C ALA A 48 -43.31 17.79 -14.11
N ARG A 49 -44.40 17.07 -14.41
CA ARG A 49 -45.71 17.38 -13.84
C ARG A 49 -45.84 16.60 -12.57
N GLY A 50 -46.02 17.25 -11.44
CA GLY A 50 -46.31 16.65 -10.16
C GLY A 50 -47.65 15.89 -10.15
N GLY A 51 -47.63 14.74 -10.82
CA GLY A 51 -48.70 13.79 -10.75
C GLY A 51 -48.56 12.99 -9.45
N ALA A 52 -49.67 12.67 -8.81
CA ALA A 52 -49.68 11.71 -7.70
C ALA A 52 -48.88 10.44 -8.03
N PRO A 53 -48.16 9.85 -7.06
CA PRO A 53 -47.35 8.67 -7.33
C PRO A 53 -48.22 7.59 -8.02
N ALA A 54 -47.69 7.07 -9.13
CA ALA A 54 -48.44 6.07 -9.93
C ALA A 54 -48.88 4.94 -9.01
N GLN A 55 -50.17 4.60 -9.06
CA GLN A 55 -50.71 3.48 -8.27
C GLN A 55 -50.04 2.18 -8.71
N PRO A 56 -49.61 1.33 -7.75
CA PRO A 56 -49.05 0.02 -8.09
C PRO A 56 -50.01 -0.80 -8.96
N ARG A 57 -49.46 -1.39 -10.00
CA ARG A 57 -50.21 -2.23 -10.93
C ARG A 57 -50.45 -3.64 -10.34
N PRO A 58 -51.40 -4.42 -10.86
CA PRO A 58 -51.52 -5.82 -10.51
C PRO A 58 -50.20 -6.56 -10.77
N TYR A 59 -49.80 -7.43 -9.84
CA TYR A 59 -48.50 -8.15 -9.86
C TYR A 59 -48.19 -8.82 -11.20
N ASN A 60 -49.16 -9.53 -11.75
CA ASN A 60 -49.04 -10.25 -13.03
C ASN A 60 -48.93 -9.34 -14.26
N ARG A 61 -49.12 -8.04 -14.11
CA ARG A 61 -48.91 -7.04 -15.17
C ARG A 61 -47.50 -6.50 -15.14
N VAL A 62 -46.76 -6.67 -14.05
CA VAL A 62 -45.36 -6.26 -13.89
C VAL A 62 -44.43 -7.45 -14.02
N ILE A 63 -44.69 -8.48 -13.22
CA ILE A 63 -44.01 -9.76 -13.29
C ILE A 63 -44.83 -10.73 -14.13
N THR A 64 -44.54 -10.74 -15.41
CA THR A 64 -45.26 -11.52 -16.43
C THR A 64 -44.86 -12.99 -16.38
N ARG A 65 -45.57 -13.88 -17.08
CA ARG A 65 -45.31 -15.32 -17.06
C ARG A 65 -43.95 -15.71 -17.65
N ASP A 66 -43.37 -14.87 -18.49
CA ASP A 66 -42.07 -15.03 -19.13
C ASP A 66 -40.90 -14.48 -18.28
N ALA A 67 -41.20 -13.93 -17.10
CA ALA A 67 -40.20 -13.46 -16.17
C ALA A 67 -39.23 -14.57 -15.73
N LYS A 68 -37.94 -14.35 -15.89
CA LYS A 68 -36.90 -15.19 -15.28
C LYS A 68 -36.72 -14.77 -13.84
N THR A 69 -37.11 -15.65 -12.91
CA THR A 69 -37.08 -15.34 -11.46
C THR A 69 -36.09 -16.21 -10.71
N ARG A 70 -35.23 -15.52 -9.88
CA ARG A 70 -34.38 -16.15 -8.86
C ARG A 70 -34.84 -15.70 -7.48
N ARG A 71 -34.92 -16.61 -6.51
CA ARG A 71 -35.39 -16.34 -5.15
C ARG A 71 -34.27 -16.52 -4.14
N GLY A 72 -34.15 -15.57 -3.23
CA GLY A 72 -33.17 -15.55 -2.16
C GLY A 72 -33.53 -14.52 -1.10
N MET A 73 -32.54 -13.69 -0.72
CA MET A 73 -32.74 -12.52 0.14
C MET A 73 -33.85 -11.62 -0.42
N PHE A 74 -33.78 -11.33 -1.70
CA PHE A 74 -34.88 -10.76 -2.52
C PHE A 74 -35.32 -11.81 -3.55
N ALA A 75 -36.52 -11.65 -4.11
CA ALA A 75 -36.78 -12.26 -5.39
C ALA A 75 -36.34 -11.27 -6.49
N VAL A 76 -35.56 -11.75 -7.43
CA VAL A 76 -35.02 -10.97 -8.54
C VAL A 76 -35.69 -11.46 -9.82
N HIS A 77 -36.27 -10.54 -10.59
CA HIS A 77 -37.00 -10.85 -11.81
C HIS A 77 -36.40 -10.09 -13.00
N ARG A 78 -36.06 -10.82 -14.05
CA ARG A 78 -35.77 -10.24 -15.38
C ARG A 78 -37.01 -10.38 -16.26
N VAL A 79 -37.55 -9.26 -16.71
CA VAL A 79 -38.67 -9.16 -17.62
C VAL A 79 -38.24 -8.32 -18.81
N ASN A 80 -37.98 -8.97 -19.97
CA ASN A 80 -37.31 -8.37 -21.12
C ASN A 80 -35.96 -7.73 -20.68
N GLU A 81 -35.76 -6.44 -20.97
CA GLU A 81 -34.54 -5.69 -20.60
C GLU A 81 -34.56 -5.10 -19.18
N LYS A 82 -35.64 -5.35 -18.42
CA LYS A 82 -35.82 -4.78 -17.11
C LYS A 82 -35.45 -5.73 -16.00
N LEU A 83 -34.86 -5.18 -14.95
CA LEU A 83 -34.51 -5.85 -13.69
C LEU A 83 -35.42 -5.34 -12.58
N TYR A 84 -36.14 -6.24 -11.93
CA TYR A 84 -36.98 -5.92 -10.79
C TYR A 84 -36.50 -6.63 -9.53
N PHE A 85 -36.47 -5.88 -8.41
CA PHE A 85 -36.33 -6.47 -7.09
C PHE A 85 -37.71 -6.54 -6.43
N GLU A 86 -38.08 -7.72 -5.93
CA GLU A 86 -39.19 -7.92 -5.02
C GLU A 86 -38.62 -7.98 -3.60
N ILE A 87 -38.72 -6.86 -2.88
CA ILE A 87 -38.11 -6.65 -1.57
C ILE A 87 -39.10 -7.00 -0.48
N PRO A 88 -38.86 -8.09 0.29
CA PRO A 88 -39.72 -8.48 1.41
C PRO A 88 -39.71 -7.41 2.51
N LYS A 89 -40.84 -7.28 3.24
CA LYS A 89 -40.91 -6.32 4.36
C LYS A 89 -39.81 -6.52 5.42
N ARG A 90 -39.40 -7.77 5.65
CA ARG A 90 -38.37 -8.14 6.61
C ARG A 90 -36.97 -7.62 6.24
N GLU A 91 -36.76 -7.28 4.98
CA GLU A 91 -35.48 -6.75 4.48
C GLU A 91 -35.46 -5.20 4.39
N LEU A 92 -36.60 -4.54 4.64
CA LEU A 92 -36.67 -3.10 4.73
C LEU A 92 -36.00 -2.61 6.03
N ASN A 93 -35.39 -1.42 5.99
CA ASN A 93 -34.68 -0.79 7.11
C ASN A 93 -33.50 -1.60 7.67
N LYS A 94 -33.00 -2.58 6.90
CA LYS A 94 -31.77 -3.33 7.22
C LYS A 94 -30.59 -2.82 6.42
N ASP A 95 -29.45 -2.81 7.07
CA ASP A 95 -28.19 -2.43 6.42
C ASP A 95 -27.63 -3.59 5.62
N MET A 96 -27.18 -3.27 4.42
CA MET A 96 -26.58 -4.20 3.47
C MET A 96 -25.27 -3.58 2.96
N LEU A 97 -24.34 -4.42 2.55
CA LEU A 97 -23.10 -3.97 1.93
C LEU A 97 -23.19 -4.19 0.42
N LEU A 98 -22.96 -3.15 -0.36
CA LEU A 98 -22.75 -3.20 -1.79
C LEU A 98 -21.25 -3.26 -2.07
N VAL A 99 -20.80 -4.28 -2.78
CA VAL A 99 -19.43 -4.40 -3.28
C VAL A 99 -19.47 -4.50 -4.79
N GLY A 100 -18.82 -3.56 -5.47
CA GLY A 100 -18.71 -3.54 -6.93
C GLY A 100 -17.32 -3.98 -7.39
N ARG A 101 -17.26 -4.95 -8.31
CA ARG A 101 -16.00 -5.47 -8.91
C ARG A 101 -16.12 -5.56 -10.41
N TYR A 102 -14.98 -5.50 -11.10
CA TYR A 102 -14.94 -5.81 -12.52
C TYR A 102 -14.91 -7.33 -12.72
N THR A 103 -15.86 -7.88 -13.44
CA THR A 103 -15.72 -9.24 -13.98
C THR A 103 -14.80 -9.21 -15.20
N ARG A 104 -14.99 -8.18 -16.08
CA ARG A 104 -14.11 -7.90 -17.20
C ARG A 104 -13.85 -6.41 -17.29
N ALA A 105 -12.59 -6.06 -17.25
CA ALA A 105 -12.17 -4.67 -17.40
C ALA A 105 -12.04 -4.28 -18.89
N ALA A 106 -12.05 -2.96 -19.15
CA ALA A 106 -11.75 -2.43 -20.48
C ALA A 106 -10.33 -2.84 -20.91
N ALA A 107 -10.13 -2.99 -22.21
CA ALA A 107 -8.83 -3.36 -22.76
C ALA A 107 -7.74 -2.35 -22.32
N ALA A 108 -6.74 -2.83 -21.59
CA ALA A 108 -5.62 -2.03 -21.13
C ALA A 108 -4.63 -1.77 -22.29
N ASN A 109 -3.87 -0.66 -22.21
CA ASN A 109 -2.75 -0.43 -23.10
C ASN A 109 -1.51 -1.19 -22.56
N PRO A 110 -1.10 -2.31 -23.16
CA PRO A 110 0.00 -3.13 -22.64
C PRO A 110 1.39 -2.48 -22.77
N ARG A 111 1.49 -1.34 -23.47
CA ARG A 111 2.76 -0.62 -23.67
C ARG A 111 3.06 0.42 -22.60
N GLN A 112 2.25 0.53 -21.54
CA GLN A 112 2.56 1.42 -20.46
C GLN A 112 3.59 0.75 -19.53
N PRO A 113 4.84 1.29 -19.40
CA PRO A 113 5.86 0.70 -18.55
C PRO A 113 5.38 0.60 -17.11
N GLY A 114 5.62 -0.55 -16.45
CA GLY A 114 5.22 -0.80 -15.06
C GLY A 114 3.76 -1.21 -14.90
N GLY A 115 3.00 -1.36 -15.97
CA GLY A 115 1.58 -1.69 -15.92
C GLY A 115 0.72 -0.56 -15.35
N GLN A 116 -0.57 -0.80 -15.21
CA GLN A 116 -1.50 0.15 -14.60
C GLN A 116 -2.26 -0.55 -13.48
N PHE A 117 -2.21 0.01 -12.27
CA PHE A 117 -3.08 -0.43 -11.17
C PHE A 117 -4.53 -0.05 -11.47
N GLY A 118 -5.44 -0.97 -11.17
CA GLY A 118 -6.86 -0.83 -11.45
C GLY A 118 -7.25 -1.27 -12.86
N ASN A 119 -8.53 -1.51 -13.07
CA ASN A 119 -9.12 -1.99 -14.32
C ASN A 119 -8.72 -3.43 -14.73
N TYR A 120 -8.58 -4.32 -13.76
CA TYR A 120 -8.46 -5.76 -14.00
C TYR A 120 -9.70 -6.50 -13.48
N GLY A 121 -9.95 -7.70 -13.99
CA GLY A 121 -10.97 -8.57 -13.42
C GLY A 121 -10.69 -8.83 -11.93
N GLY A 122 -11.69 -8.67 -11.08
CA GLY A 122 -11.58 -8.75 -9.63
C GLY A 122 -11.24 -7.43 -8.92
N ASP A 123 -10.83 -6.37 -9.63
CA ASP A 123 -10.61 -5.06 -9.00
C ASP A 123 -11.92 -4.46 -8.50
N GLN A 124 -11.87 -3.90 -7.29
CA GLN A 124 -13.02 -3.28 -6.65
C GLN A 124 -13.13 -1.81 -7.06
N PHE A 125 -14.32 -1.40 -7.51
CA PHE A 125 -14.61 -0.01 -7.86
C PHE A 125 -15.60 0.67 -6.90
N ALA A 126 -16.37 -0.14 -6.13
CA ALA A 126 -17.35 0.38 -5.17
C ALA A 126 -17.41 -0.48 -3.90
N GLU A 127 -17.59 0.20 -2.76
CA GLU A 127 -17.96 -0.39 -1.47
C GLU A 127 -18.81 0.61 -0.72
N ARG A 128 -20.05 0.22 -0.34
CA ARG A 128 -20.97 1.12 0.34
C ARG A 128 -21.97 0.37 1.18
N THR A 129 -22.34 0.93 2.30
CA THR A 129 -23.54 0.49 3.03
C THR A 129 -24.79 1.04 2.35
N LEU A 130 -25.79 0.20 2.19
CA LEU A 130 -27.08 0.53 1.61
C LEU A 130 -28.21 0.16 2.56
N ARG A 131 -29.31 0.95 2.50
CA ARG A 131 -30.56 0.66 3.22
C ARG A 131 -31.76 0.96 2.32
N TRP A 132 -32.70 0.04 2.30
CA TRP A 132 -33.95 0.17 1.56
C TRP A 132 -35.06 0.58 2.52
N ASP A 133 -35.50 1.82 2.45
CA ASP A 133 -36.59 2.38 3.26
C ASP A 133 -37.86 2.46 2.43
N ARG A 134 -39.02 2.30 3.07
CA ARG A 134 -40.32 2.45 2.38
C ARG A 134 -41.07 3.66 2.88
N SER A 135 -41.55 4.50 1.94
CA SER A 135 -42.44 5.64 2.21
C SER A 135 -43.61 5.59 1.26
N GLY A 136 -44.76 5.10 1.76
CA GLY A 136 -45.95 4.92 0.93
C GLY A 136 -45.72 3.88 -0.19
N ASN A 137 -45.90 4.33 -1.44
CA ASN A 137 -45.63 3.57 -2.66
C ASN A 137 -44.27 3.88 -3.28
N ARG A 138 -43.28 4.20 -2.45
CA ARG A 138 -41.89 4.45 -2.88
C ARG A 138 -40.93 3.68 -2.01
N ILE A 139 -39.87 3.18 -2.64
CA ILE A 139 -38.67 2.67 -1.96
C ILE A 139 -37.58 3.73 -2.11
N ILE A 140 -36.97 4.11 -1.00
CA ILE A 140 -35.87 5.07 -0.92
C ILE A 140 -34.61 4.28 -0.63
N LEU A 141 -33.65 4.33 -1.54
CA LEU A 141 -32.34 3.75 -1.36
C LEU A 141 -31.39 4.79 -0.72
N ARG A 142 -30.87 4.47 0.47
CA ARG A 142 -29.97 5.36 1.23
C ARG A 142 -28.61 4.72 1.43
N SER A 143 -27.62 5.55 1.72
CA SER A 143 -26.26 5.13 2.11
C SER A 143 -25.95 5.59 3.54
N PRO A 144 -26.29 4.82 4.59
CA PRO A 144 -25.96 5.16 5.96
C PRO A 144 -24.45 5.10 6.22
N SER A 145 -23.99 5.97 7.13
CA SER A 145 -22.59 6.02 7.61
C SER A 145 -22.53 5.59 9.07
N PHE A 146 -21.47 4.85 9.41
CA PHE A 146 -21.16 4.44 10.79
C PHE A 146 -19.93 5.17 11.35
N ALA A 147 -19.48 6.24 10.68
CA ALA A 147 -18.34 7.03 11.14
C ALA A 147 -18.62 7.79 12.44
N ILE A 148 -19.89 8.14 12.70
CA ILE A 148 -20.34 8.84 13.91
C ILE A 148 -21.41 7.99 14.57
N VAL A 149 -21.19 7.65 15.86
CA VAL A 149 -22.04 6.74 16.60
C VAL A 149 -22.37 7.26 18.01
N ALA A 150 -23.43 6.75 18.58
CA ALA A 150 -23.77 6.87 19.99
C ALA A 150 -24.68 5.68 20.37
N ASP A 151 -24.75 5.36 21.65
CA ASP A 151 -25.69 4.36 22.13
C ASP A 151 -27.14 4.83 21.86
N THR A 152 -27.94 3.98 21.23
CA THR A 152 -29.32 4.27 20.87
C THR A 152 -30.25 4.52 22.06
N SER A 153 -29.86 4.07 23.24
CA SER A 153 -30.58 4.26 24.50
C SER A 153 -30.30 5.64 25.12
N GLU A 154 -29.23 6.31 24.70
CA GLU A 154 -28.79 7.58 25.26
C GLU A 154 -29.42 8.78 24.53
N PRO A 155 -29.80 9.88 25.24
CA PRO A 155 -30.40 11.05 24.61
C PRO A 155 -29.57 11.69 23.50
N ILE A 156 -28.22 11.60 23.60
CA ILE A 156 -27.27 12.14 22.60
C ILE A 156 -27.44 11.47 21.22
N TYR A 157 -27.97 10.24 21.18
CA TYR A 157 -28.24 9.54 19.91
C TYR A 157 -29.11 10.37 18.98
N ARG A 158 -30.11 11.11 19.51
CA ARG A 158 -30.97 11.97 18.68
C ARG A 158 -30.19 13.10 18.00
N ALA A 159 -29.18 13.63 18.65
CA ALA A 159 -28.31 14.66 18.07
C ALA A 159 -27.40 14.05 16.99
N VAL A 160 -26.86 12.85 17.23
CA VAL A 160 -26.06 12.09 16.26
C VAL A 160 -26.91 11.76 15.03
N GLU A 161 -28.12 11.26 15.22
CA GLU A 161 -29.07 10.95 14.12
C GLU A 161 -29.39 12.21 13.29
N ALA A 162 -29.65 13.34 13.95
CA ALA A 162 -29.95 14.60 13.28
C ALA A 162 -28.75 15.16 12.49
N ALA A 163 -27.53 14.92 12.96
CA ALA A 163 -26.29 15.36 12.32
C ALA A 163 -25.76 14.38 11.24
N ASN A 164 -26.28 13.16 11.18
CA ASN A 164 -25.79 12.08 10.30
C ASN A 164 -26.91 11.53 9.40
N TYR A 165 -27.64 12.44 8.74
CA TYR A 165 -28.75 12.04 7.87
C TYR A 165 -28.25 11.31 6.63
N PRO A 166 -28.65 10.04 6.38
CA PRO A 166 -28.13 9.26 5.28
C PRO A 166 -28.49 9.85 3.92
N PRO A 167 -27.53 10.06 2.99
CA PRO A 167 -27.84 10.53 1.66
C PRO A 167 -28.76 9.57 0.91
N VAL A 168 -29.64 10.13 0.08
CA VAL A 168 -30.54 9.41 -0.80
C VAL A 168 -29.83 9.15 -2.12
N ILE A 169 -29.61 7.89 -2.47
CA ILE A 169 -29.02 7.47 -3.76
C ILE A 169 -30.09 7.46 -4.84
N ALA A 170 -31.27 6.87 -4.55
CA ALA A 170 -32.35 6.75 -5.51
C ALA A 170 -33.72 6.69 -4.80
N VAL A 171 -34.76 7.12 -5.53
CA VAL A 171 -36.14 6.95 -5.16
C VAL A 171 -36.86 6.16 -6.26
N LEU A 172 -37.34 4.98 -5.91
CA LEU A 172 -37.95 4.03 -6.84
C LEU A 172 -39.45 3.90 -6.54
N ASN A 173 -40.26 3.91 -7.56
CA ASN A 173 -41.70 3.67 -7.40
C ASN A 173 -41.95 2.17 -7.19
N VAL A 174 -42.89 1.83 -6.31
CA VAL A 174 -43.39 0.46 -6.19
C VAL A 174 -44.30 0.21 -7.40
N GLU A 175 -43.83 -0.64 -8.30
CA GLU A 175 -44.53 -0.99 -9.54
C GLU A 175 -45.70 -1.97 -9.29
N ALA A 176 -45.54 -2.87 -8.32
CA ALA A 176 -46.53 -3.82 -7.87
C ALA A 176 -46.22 -4.30 -6.44
N TYR A 177 -47.18 -5.00 -5.84
CA TYR A 177 -46.95 -5.74 -4.60
C TYR A 177 -47.01 -7.24 -4.86
N GLY A 178 -45.97 -7.93 -4.44
CA GLY A 178 -45.88 -9.38 -4.41
C GLY A 178 -46.53 -10.01 -3.16
N PRO A 179 -46.31 -11.30 -2.91
CA PRO A 179 -46.72 -11.98 -1.68
C PRO A 179 -46.28 -11.20 -0.44
N ASP A 180 -47.06 -11.26 0.64
CA ASP A 180 -46.77 -10.58 1.92
C ASP A 180 -46.50 -9.05 1.78
N SER A 181 -47.05 -8.43 0.74
CA SER A 181 -46.87 -7.02 0.41
C SER A 181 -45.39 -6.66 0.17
N ALA A 182 -44.60 -7.60 -0.36
CA ALA A 182 -43.24 -7.32 -0.84
C ALA A 182 -43.29 -6.26 -1.95
N ALA A 183 -42.38 -5.27 -1.88
CA ALA A 183 -42.37 -4.17 -2.83
C ALA A 183 -41.60 -4.57 -4.10
N VAL A 184 -42.25 -4.54 -5.25
CA VAL A 184 -41.63 -4.77 -6.56
C VAL A 184 -41.20 -3.41 -7.13
N VAL A 185 -39.90 -3.22 -7.36
CA VAL A 185 -39.29 -1.98 -7.88
C VAL A 185 -38.43 -2.26 -9.09
N ASP A 186 -38.45 -1.37 -10.08
CA ASP A 186 -37.54 -1.41 -11.23
C ASP A 186 -36.19 -0.81 -10.83
N VAL A 187 -35.14 -1.64 -10.79
CA VAL A 187 -33.77 -1.24 -10.40
C VAL A 187 -32.82 -1.16 -11.59
N THR A 188 -33.29 -1.35 -12.81
CA THR A 188 -32.46 -1.38 -14.03
C THR A 188 -31.52 -0.20 -14.11
N ARG A 189 -32.04 0.99 -13.87
CA ARG A 189 -31.27 2.25 -13.99
C ARG A 189 -30.15 2.39 -12.96
N LEU A 190 -30.21 1.68 -11.83
CA LEU A 190 -29.10 1.68 -10.85
C LEU A 190 -27.81 1.16 -11.49
N TYR A 191 -27.92 0.17 -12.37
CA TYR A 191 -26.79 -0.53 -12.97
C TYR A 191 -26.45 -0.09 -14.39
N THR A 192 -27.31 0.68 -15.05
CA THR A 192 -27.16 1.06 -16.48
C THR A 192 -27.00 2.55 -16.72
N THR A 193 -27.07 3.37 -15.68
CA THR A 193 -26.93 4.83 -15.79
C THR A 193 -25.82 5.37 -14.90
N SER A 194 -25.46 6.65 -15.08
CA SER A 194 -24.35 7.30 -14.34
C SER A 194 -24.71 7.64 -12.89
N ILE A 195 -25.16 6.66 -12.10
CA ILE A 195 -25.32 6.83 -10.67
C ILE A 195 -23.95 6.57 -10.03
N PRO A 196 -23.33 7.58 -9.35
CA PRO A 196 -21.95 7.49 -8.90
C PRO A 196 -21.64 6.28 -8.01
N GLU A 197 -22.62 5.84 -7.20
CA GLU A 197 -22.51 4.72 -6.29
C GLU A 197 -22.47 3.36 -6.99
N PHE A 198 -22.99 3.29 -8.23
CA PHE A 198 -23.10 2.07 -9.03
C PHE A 198 -22.26 2.11 -10.31
N ALA A 199 -21.67 3.27 -10.67
CA ALA A 199 -20.93 3.39 -11.91
C ALA A 199 -19.53 2.78 -11.78
N ALA A 200 -19.23 1.76 -12.57
CA ALA A 200 -17.90 1.18 -12.70
C ALA A 200 -16.97 2.08 -13.55
N ILE A 201 -17.52 2.87 -14.47
CA ILE A 201 -16.80 3.88 -15.25
C ILE A 201 -17.06 5.24 -14.61
N ARG A 202 -16.02 5.85 -14.04
CA ARG A 202 -16.11 7.22 -13.51
C ARG A 202 -16.19 8.20 -14.68
N GLY A 203 -17.42 8.62 -15.02
CA GLY A 203 -17.67 9.50 -16.17
C GLY A 203 -19.14 9.44 -16.57
N THR A 204 -19.40 9.53 -17.88
CA THR A 204 -20.76 9.48 -18.41
C THR A 204 -21.03 8.13 -19.05
N LEU A 205 -21.99 7.38 -18.51
CA LEU A 205 -22.46 6.12 -19.11
C LEU A 205 -23.43 6.41 -20.27
N ASP A 206 -23.37 5.56 -21.28
CA ASP A 206 -24.33 5.52 -22.38
C ASP A 206 -25.39 4.45 -22.08
N GLU A 207 -26.60 4.90 -21.71
CA GLU A 207 -27.71 4.01 -21.35
C GLU A 207 -28.11 3.05 -22.49
N ARG A 208 -27.89 3.43 -23.75
CA ARG A 208 -28.25 2.59 -24.90
C ARG A 208 -27.24 1.46 -25.14
N ARG A 209 -26.05 1.56 -24.56
CA ARG A 209 -24.97 0.58 -24.64
C ARG A 209 -24.66 -0.05 -23.30
N SER A 210 -25.53 0.16 -22.28
CA SER A 210 -25.42 -0.43 -20.96
C SER A 210 -26.64 -1.27 -20.65
N PHE A 211 -26.45 -2.52 -20.24
CA PHE A 211 -27.55 -3.47 -20.07
C PHE A 211 -27.18 -4.55 -19.05
N ILE A 212 -28.23 -5.15 -18.45
CA ILE A 212 -28.10 -6.25 -17.48
C ILE A 212 -27.72 -7.55 -18.19
N GLU A 213 -26.66 -8.20 -17.75
CA GLU A 213 -26.23 -9.51 -18.25
C GLU A 213 -26.82 -10.65 -17.45
N SER A 214 -26.62 -10.63 -16.13
CA SER A 214 -27.11 -11.66 -15.23
C SER A 214 -27.65 -11.07 -13.92
N ALA A 215 -28.51 -11.84 -13.25
CA ALA A 215 -29.03 -11.51 -11.94
C ALA A 215 -29.35 -12.78 -11.16
N LEU A 216 -28.65 -12.98 -10.04
CA LEU A 216 -28.80 -14.14 -9.17
C LEU A 216 -29.24 -13.68 -7.78
N ALA A 217 -29.92 -14.57 -7.06
CA ALA A 217 -30.31 -14.32 -5.69
C ALA A 217 -30.01 -15.55 -4.83
N PHE A 218 -29.42 -15.33 -3.68
CA PHE A 218 -29.05 -16.32 -2.68
C PHE A 218 -29.65 -15.93 -1.33
N PRO A 219 -29.66 -16.80 -0.31
CA PRO A 219 -30.28 -16.51 0.98
C PRO A 219 -29.81 -15.23 1.64
N ASP A 220 -28.52 -14.86 1.48
CA ASP A 220 -27.90 -13.72 2.15
C ASP A 220 -27.35 -12.63 1.21
N ASN A 221 -27.44 -12.84 -0.11
CA ASN A 221 -26.95 -11.86 -1.10
C ASN A 221 -27.74 -11.90 -2.42
N VAL A 222 -27.55 -10.83 -3.18
CA VAL A 222 -28.02 -10.67 -4.57
C VAL A 222 -26.81 -10.27 -5.42
N GLU A 223 -26.62 -10.99 -6.54
CA GLU A 223 -25.50 -10.80 -7.44
C GLU A 223 -26.00 -10.30 -8.81
N ILE A 224 -25.52 -9.14 -9.24
CA ILE A 224 -25.93 -8.53 -10.49
C ILE A 224 -24.70 -8.33 -11.37
N GLU A 225 -24.80 -8.71 -12.64
CA GLU A 225 -23.82 -8.31 -13.64
C GLU A 225 -24.46 -7.43 -14.70
N ALA A 226 -23.75 -6.40 -15.09
CA ALA A 226 -24.14 -5.54 -16.20
C ALA A 226 -22.93 -5.12 -17.04
N THR A 227 -23.12 -5.07 -18.33
CA THR A 227 -22.22 -4.35 -19.22
C THR A 227 -22.49 -2.86 -19.06
N GLN A 228 -21.46 -2.10 -18.64
CA GLN A 228 -21.49 -0.64 -18.66
C GLN A 228 -20.57 -0.13 -19.76
N THR A 229 -21.09 0.78 -20.57
CA THR A 229 -20.33 1.48 -21.61
C THR A 229 -20.41 2.97 -21.39
N GLY A 230 -19.28 3.66 -21.41
CA GLY A 230 -19.26 5.09 -21.14
C GLY A 230 -17.95 5.76 -21.51
N THR A 231 -17.92 7.06 -21.36
CA THR A 231 -16.71 7.88 -21.56
C THR A 231 -16.14 8.23 -20.19
N PRO A 232 -14.91 7.76 -19.87
CA PRO A 232 -14.27 8.11 -18.61
C PRO A 232 -14.08 9.61 -18.46
N ALA A 233 -14.21 10.12 -17.23
CA ALA A 233 -13.90 11.51 -16.91
C ALA A 233 -12.42 11.79 -17.25
N ALA A 234 -12.16 13.00 -17.76
CA ALA A 234 -10.80 13.45 -18.01
C ALA A 234 -10.02 13.50 -16.67
N THR A 235 -8.97 12.71 -16.53
CA THR A 235 -8.03 12.87 -15.42
C THR A 235 -7.14 14.07 -15.72
N PRO A 236 -6.93 15.00 -14.78
CA PRO A 236 -5.90 16.01 -14.91
C PRO A 236 -4.55 15.28 -15.06
N GLY A 237 -3.89 15.44 -16.20
CA GLY A 237 -2.57 14.86 -16.43
C GLY A 237 -1.57 15.46 -15.43
N PRO A 238 -0.58 14.70 -14.90
CA PRO A 238 0.53 15.27 -14.17
C PRO A 238 1.34 16.15 -15.14
N GLY A 239 1.20 17.48 -15.05
CA GLY A 239 1.95 18.43 -15.85
C GLY A 239 1.17 19.52 -16.60
N GLY A 240 -0.14 19.65 -16.40
CA GLY A 240 -0.97 20.64 -17.07
C GLY A 240 -1.02 22.05 -16.45
N GLY A 241 0.08 22.56 -15.90
CA GLY A 241 0.22 23.92 -15.35
C GLY A 241 0.87 24.93 -16.32
N GLY A 242 0.65 24.80 -17.63
CA GLY A 242 1.12 25.75 -18.62
C GLY A 242 0.04 26.81 -18.94
N ARG A 243 0.35 28.10 -18.73
CA ARG A 243 -0.38 29.23 -19.30
C ARG A 243 -0.26 29.14 -20.83
N GLY A 244 -1.27 28.55 -21.46
CA GLY A 244 -1.39 28.52 -22.93
C GLY A 244 -2.79 28.03 -23.28
N GLY A 245 -3.58 28.92 -23.89
CA GLY A 245 -4.98 28.72 -24.17
C GLY A 245 -5.31 27.44 -24.95
N GLY A 246 -6.41 26.81 -24.58
CA GLY A 246 -7.35 26.18 -25.46
C GLY A 246 -6.86 25.08 -26.38
N GLN A 247 -6.17 24.03 -25.90
CA GLN A 247 -6.25 22.74 -26.57
C GLN A 247 -7.22 21.87 -25.77
N GLY A 248 -8.40 21.65 -26.34
CA GLY A 248 -9.45 20.83 -25.77
C GLY A 248 -8.89 19.45 -25.38
N ALA A 249 -9.25 19.00 -24.18
CA ALA A 249 -8.96 17.64 -23.75
C ALA A 249 -9.42 16.69 -24.87
N THR A 250 -8.51 15.91 -25.40
CA THR A 250 -8.84 14.91 -26.43
C THR A 250 -9.91 13.99 -25.87
N PRO A 251 -11.09 13.88 -26.53
CA PRO A 251 -12.14 13.01 -26.04
C PRO A 251 -11.57 11.58 -25.91
N ARG A 252 -11.63 11.02 -24.71
CA ARG A 252 -11.28 9.60 -24.56
C ARG A 252 -12.32 8.76 -25.28
N PRO A 253 -11.90 7.69 -25.96
CA PRO A 253 -12.85 6.76 -26.55
C PRO A 253 -13.74 6.16 -25.45
N ALA A 254 -14.97 5.80 -25.81
CA ALA A 254 -15.82 5.07 -24.87
C ALA A 254 -15.20 3.71 -24.55
N GLU A 255 -15.31 3.33 -23.29
CA GLU A 255 -14.88 2.02 -22.77
C GLU A 255 -16.11 1.18 -22.42
N SER A 256 -15.98 -0.14 -22.48
CA SER A 256 -16.98 -1.08 -21.98
C SER A 256 -16.34 -1.98 -20.95
N VAL A 257 -17.07 -2.21 -19.86
CA VAL A 257 -16.69 -3.11 -18.77
C VAL A 257 -17.85 -4.04 -18.44
N LEU A 258 -17.54 -5.25 -18.00
CA LEU A 258 -18.52 -6.10 -17.34
C LEU A 258 -18.32 -5.91 -15.86
N ALA A 259 -19.27 -5.24 -15.23
CA ALA A 259 -19.28 -4.93 -13.81
C ALA A 259 -20.18 -5.87 -13.03
N HIS A 260 -19.74 -6.26 -11.86
CA HIS A 260 -20.44 -7.15 -10.94
C HIS A 260 -20.70 -6.42 -9.61
N TRP A 261 -21.87 -6.55 -9.07
CA TRP A 261 -22.25 -6.03 -7.75
C TRP A 261 -22.80 -7.15 -6.89
N SER A 262 -22.17 -7.33 -5.73
CA SER A 262 -22.68 -8.13 -4.64
C SER A 262 -23.43 -7.23 -3.66
N LEU A 263 -24.70 -7.42 -3.47
CA LEU A 263 -25.48 -6.82 -2.39
C LEU A 263 -25.66 -7.84 -1.28
N VAL A 264 -24.98 -7.67 -0.16
CA VAL A 264 -24.86 -8.62 0.92
C VAL A 264 -25.57 -8.13 2.16
N ARG A 265 -26.38 -8.98 2.79
CA ARG A 265 -26.95 -8.71 4.11
C ARG A 265 -25.82 -8.66 5.14
N LEU A 266 -25.71 -7.55 5.88
CA LEU A 266 -24.83 -7.51 7.04
C LEU A 266 -25.33 -8.47 8.14
N PRO A 267 -24.44 -9.09 8.92
CA PRO A 267 -24.82 -10.03 9.96
C PRO A 267 -25.89 -9.45 10.91
N GLU A 268 -27.00 -10.20 11.11
CA GLU A 268 -28.07 -9.76 12.04
C GLU A 268 -27.59 -9.68 13.49
N ARG A 269 -26.64 -10.54 13.86
CA ARG A 269 -25.89 -10.45 15.11
C ARG A 269 -24.47 -9.97 14.78
N PRO A 270 -24.20 -8.66 14.93
CA PRO A 270 -22.87 -8.15 14.68
C PRO A 270 -21.83 -8.86 15.55
N MET A 271 -20.62 -9.06 15.01
CA MET A 271 -19.49 -9.59 15.79
C MET A 271 -19.15 -8.62 16.92
N VAL A 272 -18.79 -9.13 18.10
CA VAL A 272 -18.20 -8.27 19.13
C VAL A 272 -16.89 -7.67 18.60
N PRO A 273 -16.83 -6.34 18.41
CA PRO A 273 -15.64 -5.71 17.87
C PRO A 273 -14.50 -5.78 18.88
N ARG A 274 -13.25 -5.93 18.38
CA ARG A 274 -12.05 -5.88 19.21
C ARG A 274 -11.37 -4.53 19.07
N ARG A 275 -11.04 -3.89 20.19
CA ARG A 275 -10.36 -2.59 20.20
C ARG A 275 -9.03 -2.68 19.46
N PHE A 276 -8.75 -1.68 18.62
CA PHE A 276 -7.46 -1.47 18.01
C PHE A 276 -6.43 -1.09 19.09
N ASP A 277 -5.21 -1.57 18.92
CA ASP A 277 -4.06 -1.22 19.73
C ASP A 277 -2.87 -0.96 18.80
N GLU A 278 -2.30 0.25 18.86
CA GLU A 278 -1.18 0.65 18.00
C GLU A 278 0.08 -0.21 18.17
N ARG A 279 0.17 -0.98 19.26
CA ARG A 279 1.25 -1.92 19.55
C ARG A 279 1.13 -3.24 18.78
N VAL A 280 0.00 -3.47 18.07
CA VAL A 280 -0.27 -4.70 17.32
C VAL A 280 -0.84 -4.34 15.95
N GLY A 281 -0.22 -4.83 14.90
CA GLY A 281 -0.41 -4.40 13.52
C GLY A 281 -1.66 -4.94 12.83
N PHE A 282 -2.85 -4.53 13.25
CA PHE A 282 -4.08 -4.83 12.52
C PHE A 282 -4.60 -3.62 11.76
N PHE A 283 -5.26 -3.85 10.61
CA PHE A 283 -6.14 -2.86 10.01
C PHE A 283 -7.32 -2.60 10.92
N SER A 284 -7.91 -1.41 10.80
CA SER A 284 -9.03 -1.02 11.66
C SER A 284 -10.07 -0.19 10.92
N ILE A 285 -11.30 -0.25 11.42
CA ILE A 285 -12.34 0.74 11.16
C ILE A 285 -12.31 1.78 12.28
N ALA A 286 -12.62 3.04 11.96
CA ALA A 286 -12.64 4.13 12.91
C ALA A 286 -14.07 4.69 13.06
N GLN A 287 -14.46 5.01 14.29
CA GLN A 287 -15.75 5.61 14.64
C GLN A 287 -15.52 6.73 15.65
N VAL A 288 -16.30 7.81 15.56
CA VAL A 288 -16.36 8.86 16.58
C VAL A 288 -17.58 8.61 17.45
N ASP A 289 -17.36 8.22 18.68
CA ASP A 289 -18.41 7.87 19.65
C ASP A 289 -18.74 9.06 20.56
N PHE A 290 -19.98 9.52 20.50
CA PHE A 290 -20.51 10.60 21.34
C PHE A 290 -21.23 10.09 22.60
N GLY A 291 -21.49 8.78 22.70
CA GLY A 291 -22.14 8.13 23.86
C GLY A 291 -21.20 7.78 25.00
N THR A 292 -20.08 8.47 25.13
CA THR A 292 -19.09 8.20 26.17
C THR A 292 -19.29 9.09 27.38
N SER A 293 -18.88 8.62 28.58
CA SER A 293 -18.84 9.44 29.81
C SER A 293 -17.67 10.44 29.83
N GLU A 294 -16.81 10.44 28.81
CA GLU A 294 -15.75 11.42 28.65
C GLU A 294 -16.34 12.79 28.30
N GLN A 295 -15.69 13.88 28.72
CA GLN A 295 -16.12 15.25 28.41
C GLN A 295 -15.76 15.69 26.98
N ARG A 296 -15.61 14.72 26.08
CA ARG A 296 -15.34 14.85 24.63
C ARG A 296 -15.87 13.62 23.91
N SER A 297 -16.04 13.72 22.58
CA SER A 297 -16.21 12.52 21.76
C SER A 297 -14.97 11.63 21.85
N ALA A 298 -15.15 10.34 21.77
CA ALA A 298 -14.05 9.37 21.75
C ALA A 298 -13.81 8.82 20.35
N ASP A 299 -12.58 8.93 19.86
CA ASP A 299 -12.15 8.20 18.70
C ASP A 299 -12.02 6.71 19.08
N ARG A 300 -12.84 5.87 18.43
CA ARG A 300 -12.88 4.44 18.67
C ARG A 300 -12.48 3.71 17.40
N SER A 301 -11.41 2.93 17.48
CA SER A 301 -10.99 2.08 16.38
C SER A 301 -11.14 0.60 16.78
N TYR A 302 -11.60 -0.20 15.83
CA TYR A 302 -11.77 -1.64 16.00
C TYR A 302 -11.02 -2.37 14.89
N ILE A 303 -10.27 -3.44 15.24
CA ILE A 303 -9.51 -4.20 14.26
C ILE A 303 -10.44 -4.90 13.25
N THR A 304 -9.94 -5.06 12.02
CA THR A 304 -10.62 -5.92 11.05
C THR A 304 -10.13 -7.36 11.22
N ARG A 305 -11.07 -8.31 11.35
CA ARG A 305 -10.77 -9.74 11.48
C ARG A 305 -11.96 -10.61 11.08
N TYR A 306 -11.72 -11.85 10.68
CA TYR A 306 -12.80 -12.81 10.49
C TYR A 306 -13.43 -13.19 11.83
N ARG A 307 -14.72 -13.53 11.81
CA ARG A 307 -15.39 -14.15 12.95
C ARG A 307 -15.01 -15.62 13.03
N LEU A 308 -14.25 -16.00 14.06
CA LEU A 308 -13.96 -17.39 14.37
C LEU A 308 -14.55 -17.74 15.74
N GLU A 309 -15.43 -18.73 15.74
CA GLU A 309 -16.07 -19.26 16.95
C GLU A 309 -15.73 -20.75 17.05
N LYS A 310 -15.30 -21.23 18.21
CA LYS A 310 -14.96 -22.63 18.42
C LYS A 310 -16.19 -23.52 18.35
N LYS A 311 -16.11 -24.64 17.64
CA LYS A 311 -17.15 -25.70 17.69
C LYS A 311 -17.28 -26.26 19.10
N ASP A 312 -16.14 -26.43 19.80
CA ASP A 312 -16.07 -26.79 21.21
C ASP A 312 -15.38 -25.64 21.98
N PRO A 313 -16.16 -24.76 22.64
CA PRO A 313 -15.61 -23.64 23.40
C PRO A 313 -14.72 -24.06 24.59
N SER A 314 -14.88 -25.30 25.08
CA SER A 314 -14.11 -25.81 26.21
C SER A 314 -12.75 -26.36 25.81
N ALA A 315 -12.56 -26.75 24.56
CA ALA A 315 -11.31 -27.30 24.07
C ALA A 315 -10.23 -26.23 23.92
N ALA A 316 -9.01 -26.53 24.36
CA ALA A 316 -7.88 -25.63 24.11
C ALA A 316 -7.67 -25.39 22.61
N LEU A 317 -7.79 -26.45 21.82
CA LEU A 317 -7.69 -26.42 20.35
C LEU A 317 -8.96 -27.02 19.73
N SER A 318 -9.73 -26.22 18.98
CA SER A 318 -10.99 -26.60 18.33
C SER A 318 -11.00 -26.21 16.86
N GLU A 319 -11.78 -26.89 16.06
CA GLU A 319 -12.17 -26.38 14.75
C GLU A 319 -13.08 -25.16 14.91
N PRO A 320 -13.06 -24.19 13.99
CA PRO A 320 -14.05 -23.13 13.97
C PRO A 320 -15.39 -23.65 13.45
N VAL A 321 -16.49 -23.02 13.87
CA VAL A 321 -17.84 -23.28 13.31
C VAL A 321 -17.84 -23.03 11.80
N LYS A 322 -17.19 -21.96 11.35
CA LYS A 322 -17.00 -21.63 9.94
C LYS A 322 -15.52 -21.34 9.69
N PRO A 323 -14.82 -22.17 8.90
CA PRO A 323 -13.43 -21.89 8.54
C PRO A 323 -13.33 -20.74 7.52
N ILE A 324 -12.17 -20.12 7.43
CA ILE A 324 -11.82 -19.16 6.37
C ILE A 324 -11.45 -19.98 5.14
N VAL A 325 -12.22 -19.85 4.07
CA VAL A 325 -12.03 -20.64 2.85
C VAL A 325 -11.45 -19.76 1.76
N TYR A 326 -10.34 -20.19 1.15
CA TYR A 326 -9.76 -19.56 -0.02
C TYR A 326 -9.93 -20.44 -1.25
N TYR A 327 -10.55 -19.91 -2.28
CA TYR A 327 -10.64 -20.54 -3.59
C TYR A 327 -9.43 -20.17 -4.45
N VAL A 328 -8.84 -21.18 -5.10
CA VAL A 328 -7.77 -20.96 -6.07
C VAL A 328 -8.40 -20.68 -7.44
N ASP A 329 -8.08 -19.53 -8.03
CA ASP A 329 -8.61 -19.13 -9.34
C ASP A 329 -8.30 -20.20 -10.40
N PRO A 330 -9.32 -20.71 -11.16
CA PRO A 330 -9.09 -21.63 -12.27
C PRO A 330 -8.10 -21.11 -13.32
N ALA A 331 -8.00 -19.78 -13.50
CA ALA A 331 -7.07 -19.15 -14.44
C ALA A 331 -5.60 -19.22 -13.96
N THR A 332 -5.33 -19.63 -12.74
CA THR A 332 -3.97 -19.83 -12.24
C THR A 332 -3.29 -20.95 -13.03
N PRO A 333 -2.07 -20.74 -13.60
CA PRO A 333 -1.32 -21.81 -14.24
C PRO A 333 -1.11 -23.01 -13.32
N GLU A 334 -1.27 -24.22 -13.86
CA GLU A 334 -1.32 -25.47 -13.07
C GLU A 334 -0.08 -25.67 -12.18
N GLN A 335 1.12 -25.32 -12.68
CA GLN A 335 2.36 -25.44 -11.91
C GLN A 335 2.41 -24.59 -10.66
N TRP A 336 1.59 -23.51 -10.57
CA TRP A 336 1.58 -22.61 -9.42
C TRP A 336 0.51 -22.94 -8.38
N LYS A 337 -0.54 -23.66 -8.73
CA LYS A 337 -1.64 -24.01 -7.81
C LYS A 337 -1.18 -24.72 -6.53
N PRO A 338 -0.24 -25.69 -6.57
CA PRO A 338 0.25 -26.33 -5.34
C PRO A 338 0.90 -25.36 -4.36
N TRP A 339 1.66 -24.37 -4.87
CA TRP A 339 2.33 -23.37 -4.05
C TRP A 339 1.36 -22.37 -3.42
N ILE A 340 0.33 -21.98 -4.16
CA ILE A 340 -0.76 -21.15 -3.63
C ILE A 340 -1.52 -21.87 -2.51
N ARG A 341 -1.84 -23.17 -2.70
CA ARG A 341 -2.47 -23.96 -1.61
C ARG A 341 -1.58 -24.06 -0.38
N LYS A 342 -0.29 -24.22 -0.59
CA LYS A 342 0.68 -24.25 0.51
C LYS A 342 0.74 -22.92 1.25
N ALA A 343 0.77 -21.79 0.55
CA ALA A 343 0.75 -20.45 1.13
C ALA A 343 -0.47 -20.21 2.05
N ILE A 344 -1.64 -20.77 1.71
CA ILE A 344 -2.83 -20.72 2.56
C ILE A 344 -2.59 -21.53 3.85
N LEU A 345 -2.08 -22.74 3.70
CA LEU A 345 -1.86 -23.65 4.82
C LEU A 345 -0.73 -23.23 5.76
N ASP A 346 0.22 -22.42 5.27
CA ASP A 346 1.31 -21.88 6.08
C ASP A 346 0.82 -21.04 7.27
N TRP A 347 -0.39 -20.46 7.19
CA TRP A 347 -1.01 -19.71 8.29
C TRP A 347 -1.63 -20.58 9.38
N GLN A 348 -1.82 -21.89 9.14
CA GLN A 348 -2.45 -22.80 10.11
C GLN A 348 -1.77 -22.78 11.49
N PRO A 349 -0.44 -22.81 11.64
CA PRO A 349 0.22 -22.72 12.96
C PRO A 349 -0.04 -21.42 13.71
N ALA A 350 -0.29 -20.32 12.99
CA ALA A 350 -0.64 -19.05 13.63
C ALA A 350 -2.06 -19.09 14.23
N PHE A 351 -3.01 -19.71 13.52
CA PHE A 351 -4.36 -19.93 14.05
C PHE A 351 -4.40 -20.98 15.17
N GLU A 352 -3.51 -21.97 15.14
CA GLU A 352 -3.36 -22.92 16.25
C GLU A 352 -2.90 -22.23 17.52
N ALA A 353 -2.00 -21.24 17.42
CA ALA A 353 -1.61 -20.40 18.55
C ALA A 353 -2.79 -19.59 19.13
N ALA A 354 -3.82 -19.29 18.32
CA ALA A 354 -5.08 -18.68 18.74
C ALA A 354 -6.14 -19.70 19.25
N GLY A 355 -5.82 -21.00 19.24
CA GLY A 355 -6.69 -22.07 19.69
C GLY A 355 -7.62 -22.64 18.61
N PHE A 356 -7.30 -22.44 17.30
CA PHE A 356 -8.09 -22.94 16.19
C PHE A 356 -7.30 -23.86 15.28
N LYS A 357 -7.72 -25.12 15.12
CA LYS A 357 -7.20 -26.03 14.07
C LYS A 357 -8.11 -26.00 12.85
N ASN A 358 -7.54 -26.21 11.66
CA ASN A 358 -8.28 -26.18 10.40
C ASN A 358 -9.04 -24.86 10.19
N ALA A 359 -8.48 -23.75 10.68
CA ALA A 359 -9.11 -22.43 10.62
C ALA A 359 -9.13 -21.82 9.22
N ILE A 360 -8.13 -22.15 8.43
CA ILE A 360 -7.90 -21.62 7.08
C ILE A 360 -7.67 -22.79 6.12
N ILE A 361 -8.42 -22.83 5.02
CA ILE A 361 -8.39 -23.98 4.11
C ILE A 361 -8.43 -23.55 2.63
N PRO A 362 -7.64 -24.17 1.76
CA PRO A 362 -7.76 -24.02 0.31
C PRO A 362 -8.87 -24.89 -0.25
N MET A 363 -9.60 -24.35 -1.22
CA MET A 363 -10.58 -25.10 -2.01
C MET A 363 -10.46 -24.77 -3.50
N ASP A 364 -10.93 -25.68 -4.33
CA ASP A 364 -11.17 -25.39 -5.73
C ASP A 364 -12.62 -24.94 -5.93
N PRO A 365 -12.91 -24.09 -6.90
CA PRO A 365 -14.28 -23.77 -7.27
C PRO A 365 -15.06 -25.03 -7.63
N PRO A 366 -16.34 -25.13 -7.25
CA PRO A 366 -17.16 -26.32 -7.56
C PRO A 366 -17.30 -26.47 -9.08
N ALA A 367 -16.92 -27.62 -9.62
CA ALA A 367 -16.86 -27.88 -11.07
C ALA A 367 -18.23 -27.81 -11.77
N ASN A 368 -19.33 -28.02 -11.05
CA ASN A 368 -20.67 -28.16 -11.61
C ASN A 368 -21.65 -27.11 -11.07
N ASP A 369 -21.18 -26.00 -10.53
CA ASP A 369 -22.04 -24.92 -10.06
C ASP A 369 -22.02 -23.76 -11.09
N PRO A 370 -23.06 -23.65 -11.93
CA PRO A 370 -23.12 -22.56 -12.93
C PRO A 370 -23.36 -21.18 -12.32
N ASP A 371 -23.78 -21.11 -11.07
CA ASP A 371 -24.04 -19.87 -10.35
C ASP A 371 -22.83 -19.42 -9.51
N TRP A 372 -21.72 -20.18 -9.51
CA TRP A 372 -20.50 -19.80 -8.81
C TRP A 372 -19.76 -18.67 -9.58
N SER A 373 -19.36 -17.65 -8.86
CA SER A 373 -18.54 -16.55 -9.41
C SER A 373 -17.39 -16.19 -8.46
N ALA A 374 -16.25 -15.85 -9.02
CA ALA A 374 -15.10 -15.33 -8.28
C ALA A 374 -15.33 -13.89 -7.79
N GLU A 375 -16.27 -13.16 -8.35
CA GLU A 375 -16.67 -11.81 -7.96
C GLU A 375 -17.66 -11.80 -6.82
N ASP A 376 -18.39 -12.91 -6.59
CA ASP A 376 -19.33 -13.05 -5.47
C ASP A 376 -18.59 -12.88 -4.14
N VAL A 377 -19.03 -11.93 -3.34
CA VAL A 377 -18.39 -11.57 -2.07
C VAL A 377 -18.41 -12.70 -1.03
N ARG A 378 -19.23 -13.74 -1.21
CA ARG A 378 -19.19 -14.94 -0.35
C ARG A 378 -17.93 -15.78 -0.57
N HIS A 379 -17.21 -15.56 -1.69
CA HIS A 379 -16.04 -16.35 -2.07
C HIS A 379 -14.76 -15.50 -1.93
N THR A 380 -13.89 -15.90 -1.02
CA THR A 380 -12.53 -15.34 -0.95
C THR A 380 -11.68 -16.06 -1.98
N VAL A 381 -11.16 -15.32 -2.97
CA VAL A 381 -10.45 -15.91 -4.13
C VAL A 381 -9.06 -15.35 -4.25
N ILE A 382 -8.09 -16.24 -4.51
CA ILE A 382 -6.74 -15.87 -4.93
C ILE A 382 -6.73 -15.80 -6.46
N ARG A 383 -6.74 -14.58 -7.00
CA ARG A 383 -6.90 -14.27 -8.43
C ARG A 383 -5.56 -14.21 -9.13
N TRP A 384 -5.51 -14.78 -10.35
CA TRP A 384 -4.37 -14.64 -11.25
C TRP A 384 -4.69 -13.60 -12.34
N LEU A 385 -3.91 -12.51 -12.40
CA LEU A 385 -4.17 -11.37 -13.27
C LEU A 385 -3.09 -11.25 -14.36
N PRO A 386 -3.45 -11.20 -15.65
CA PRO A 386 -2.51 -11.05 -16.77
C PRO A 386 -2.04 -9.60 -16.88
N SER A 387 -1.13 -9.19 -16.02
CA SER A 387 -0.65 -7.81 -15.93
C SER A 387 0.87 -7.76 -15.86
N THR A 388 1.44 -6.69 -16.41
CA THR A 388 2.87 -6.36 -16.30
C THR A 388 3.20 -5.61 -15.01
N VAL A 389 2.24 -5.38 -14.12
CA VAL A 389 2.49 -4.84 -12.77
C VAL A 389 3.28 -5.87 -11.96
N GLU A 390 4.41 -5.43 -11.42
CA GLU A 390 5.29 -6.22 -10.58
C GLU A 390 4.83 -6.14 -9.11
N ASN A 391 3.64 -6.69 -8.82
CA ASN A 391 3.07 -6.62 -7.48
C ASN A 391 2.08 -7.78 -7.21
N ALA A 392 1.64 -7.87 -5.94
CA ALA A 392 0.46 -8.58 -5.49
C ALA A 392 -0.29 -7.69 -4.49
N GLN A 393 -1.53 -8.00 -4.17
CA GLN A 393 -2.34 -7.24 -3.23
C GLN A 393 -3.32 -8.13 -2.49
N GLY A 394 -3.53 -7.90 -1.19
CA GLY A 394 -4.45 -8.63 -0.32
C GLY A 394 -5.54 -7.75 0.31
N PRO A 395 -6.45 -7.09 -0.45
CA PRO A 395 -7.54 -6.32 0.13
C PRO A 395 -8.59 -7.21 0.79
N HIS A 396 -9.34 -6.63 1.73
CA HIS A 396 -10.51 -7.25 2.33
C HIS A 396 -11.67 -6.26 2.44
N VAL A 397 -12.87 -6.79 2.59
CA VAL A 397 -14.13 -6.06 2.79
C VAL A 397 -14.64 -6.40 4.17
N SER A 398 -15.03 -5.40 4.95
CA SER A 398 -15.48 -5.60 6.33
C SER A 398 -16.81 -4.92 6.64
N ASP A 399 -17.49 -5.46 7.64
CA ASP A 399 -18.67 -4.83 8.24
C ASP A 399 -18.24 -3.51 8.92
N PRO A 400 -18.72 -2.35 8.46
CA PRO A 400 -18.29 -1.04 8.99
C PRO A 400 -18.77 -0.78 10.43
N ARG A 401 -19.61 -1.65 10.99
CA ARG A 401 -20.09 -1.56 12.38
C ARG A 401 -19.13 -2.20 13.37
N THR A 402 -18.37 -3.25 12.93
CA THR A 402 -17.62 -4.13 13.85
C THR A 402 -16.21 -4.47 13.40
N GLY A 403 -15.86 -4.24 12.14
CA GLY A 403 -14.62 -4.72 11.55
C GLY A 403 -14.63 -6.22 11.22
N GLU A 404 -15.78 -6.91 11.24
CA GLU A 404 -15.87 -8.31 10.79
C GLU A 404 -15.52 -8.39 9.32
N ILE A 405 -14.46 -9.13 8.97
CA ILE A 405 -14.09 -9.36 7.56
C ILE A 405 -15.13 -10.31 6.95
N LEU A 406 -15.80 -9.84 5.91
CA LEU A 406 -16.81 -10.58 5.18
C LEU A 406 -16.23 -11.28 3.94
N ASN A 407 -15.19 -10.68 3.36
CA ASN A 407 -14.49 -11.20 2.19
C ASN A 407 -13.05 -10.72 2.15
N GLY A 408 -12.13 -11.59 1.71
CA GLY A 408 -10.78 -11.25 1.29
C GLY A 408 -10.61 -11.51 -0.21
N SER A 409 -9.65 -10.86 -0.84
CA SER A 409 -9.29 -11.11 -2.23
C SER A 409 -7.79 -10.93 -2.38
N VAL A 410 -7.09 -11.98 -2.79
CA VAL A 410 -5.68 -11.86 -3.16
C VAL A 410 -5.57 -11.71 -4.67
N ARG A 411 -4.85 -10.69 -5.12
CA ARG A 411 -4.59 -10.40 -6.52
C ARG A 411 -3.13 -10.64 -6.82
N VAL A 412 -2.86 -11.64 -7.63
CA VAL A 412 -1.51 -12.01 -8.08
C VAL A 412 -1.33 -11.50 -9.50
N PHE A 413 -0.61 -10.41 -9.68
CA PHE A 413 -0.26 -9.91 -11.01
C PHE A 413 0.86 -10.78 -11.59
N HIS A 414 0.73 -11.18 -12.86
CA HIS A 414 1.65 -12.16 -13.48
C HIS A 414 3.12 -11.77 -13.31
N ASN A 415 3.45 -10.50 -13.50
CA ASN A 415 4.83 -10.02 -13.41
C ASN A 415 5.37 -9.89 -11.96
N VAL A 416 4.62 -10.29 -10.95
CA VAL A 416 5.21 -10.50 -9.62
C VAL A 416 6.30 -11.57 -9.68
N LEU A 417 6.20 -12.53 -10.61
CA LEU A 417 7.24 -13.54 -10.86
C LEU A 417 8.55 -12.88 -11.30
N ASN A 418 8.49 -11.86 -12.18
CA ASN A 418 9.66 -11.10 -12.61
C ASN A 418 10.30 -10.37 -11.42
N LEU A 419 9.49 -9.68 -10.62
CA LEU A 419 9.98 -8.99 -9.41
C LEU A 419 10.66 -9.94 -8.42
N GLN A 420 10.06 -11.11 -8.19
CA GLN A 420 10.63 -12.13 -7.30
C GLN A 420 11.94 -12.71 -7.87
N ARG A 421 12.01 -12.91 -9.18
CA ARG A 421 13.25 -13.32 -9.88
C ARG A 421 14.36 -12.31 -9.61
N ASP A 422 14.10 -11.04 -9.79
CA ASP A 422 15.10 -9.97 -9.70
C ASP A 422 15.58 -9.77 -8.26
N TRP A 423 14.67 -9.77 -7.30
CA TRP A 423 15.05 -9.70 -5.89
C TRP A 423 15.85 -10.91 -5.45
N TYR A 424 15.38 -12.13 -5.78
CA TYR A 424 16.09 -13.33 -5.38
C TYR A 424 17.46 -13.45 -6.05
N PHE A 425 17.57 -13.04 -7.32
CA PHE A 425 18.83 -12.98 -8.02
C PHE A 425 19.82 -12.05 -7.31
N THR A 426 19.44 -10.83 -7.03
CA THR A 426 20.34 -9.82 -6.45
C THR A 426 20.70 -10.12 -4.99
N GLN A 427 19.76 -10.67 -4.22
CA GLN A 427 19.90 -10.85 -2.78
C GLN A 427 20.40 -12.25 -2.38
N ALA A 428 20.03 -13.28 -3.12
CA ALA A 428 20.21 -14.68 -2.71
C ALA A 428 21.02 -15.58 -3.66
N SER A 429 21.25 -15.18 -4.92
CA SER A 429 21.95 -16.03 -5.91
C SER A 429 23.39 -16.37 -5.51
N VAL A 430 23.99 -15.60 -4.60
CA VAL A 430 25.30 -15.92 -4.02
C VAL A 430 25.25 -17.22 -3.21
N LEU A 431 24.11 -17.50 -2.56
CA LEU A 431 23.88 -18.67 -1.72
C LEU A 431 23.22 -19.80 -2.50
N ASP A 432 22.35 -19.48 -3.45
CA ASP A 432 21.57 -20.45 -4.22
C ASP A 432 22.04 -20.52 -5.69
N PRO A 433 22.80 -21.56 -6.06
CA PRO A 433 23.25 -21.72 -7.45
C PRO A 433 22.11 -21.85 -8.47
N ARG A 434 20.90 -22.29 -8.05
CA ARG A 434 19.75 -22.41 -8.95
C ARG A 434 19.31 -21.06 -9.51
N ALA A 435 19.59 -19.98 -8.77
CA ALA A 435 19.28 -18.61 -9.18
C ALA A 435 20.32 -17.98 -10.13
N ARG A 436 21.40 -18.71 -10.50
CA ARG A 436 22.44 -18.20 -11.40
C ARG A 436 22.20 -18.52 -12.86
N THR A 437 21.05 -19.07 -13.22
CA THR A 437 20.65 -19.36 -14.59
C THR A 437 19.17 -18.98 -14.77
N LEU A 438 18.86 -18.24 -15.83
CA LEU A 438 17.49 -17.88 -16.18
C LEU A 438 16.94 -18.79 -17.30
N PRO A 439 15.63 -19.12 -17.25
CA PRO A 439 14.68 -18.86 -16.14
C PRO A 439 15.00 -19.73 -14.92
N PHE A 440 14.52 -19.32 -13.74
CA PHE A 440 14.63 -20.14 -12.54
C PHE A 440 13.83 -21.45 -12.69
N PRO A 441 14.26 -22.55 -12.05
CA PRO A 441 13.46 -23.77 -11.97
C PRO A 441 12.10 -23.50 -11.32
N ASP A 442 11.03 -24.14 -11.80
CA ASP A 442 9.66 -23.97 -11.27
C ASP A 442 9.56 -24.22 -9.75
N SER A 443 10.37 -25.14 -9.23
CA SER A 443 10.44 -25.42 -7.80
C SER A 443 10.97 -24.24 -6.98
N LEU A 444 11.88 -23.45 -7.53
CA LEU A 444 12.35 -22.23 -6.88
C LEU A 444 11.32 -21.12 -7.03
N MET A 445 10.85 -20.85 -8.26
CA MET A 445 9.89 -19.79 -8.53
C MET A 445 8.58 -20.03 -7.77
N GLY A 446 8.13 -21.28 -7.67
CA GLY A 446 6.93 -21.64 -6.90
C GLY A 446 7.09 -21.34 -5.40
N ARG A 447 8.27 -21.57 -4.83
CA ARG A 447 8.56 -21.22 -3.43
C ARG A 447 8.57 -19.70 -3.20
N LEU A 448 9.06 -18.91 -4.18
CA LEU A 448 9.03 -17.46 -4.12
C LEU A 448 7.57 -16.93 -4.23
N LEU A 449 6.78 -17.55 -5.08
CA LEU A 449 5.35 -17.23 -5.21
C LEU A 449 4.57 -17.57 -3.92
N GLU A 450 4.86 -18.72 -3.29
CA GLU A 450 4.29 -19.12 -2.00
C GLU A 450 4.52 -18.03 -0.95
N PHE A 451 5.75 -17.51 -0.83
CA PHE A 451 6.09 -16.43 0.09
C PHE A 451 5.19 -15.18 -0.14
N VAL A 452 5.10 -14.70 -1.39
CA VAL A 452 4.29 -13.51 -1.70
C VAL A 452 2.82 -13.75 -1.40
N VAL A 453 2.27 -14.89 -1.83
CA VAL A 453 0.84 -15.20 -1.60
C VAL A 453 0.56 -15.32 -0.10
N ALA A 454 1.45 -15.91 0.68
CA ALA A 454 1.29 -15.99 2.14
C ALA A 454 1.32 -14.59 2.79
N HIS A 455 2.16 -13.66 2.30
CA HIS A 455 2.15 -12.27 2.74
C HIS A 455 0.81 -11.60 2.44
N GLU A 456 0.30 -11.71 1.21
CA GLU A 456 -0.99 -11.10 0.82
C GLU A 456 -2.18 -11.70 1.60
N ILE A 457 -2.13 -12.99 1.93
CA ILE A 457 -3.13 -13.61 2.82
C ILE A 457 -3.09 -12.93 4.19
N GLY A 458 -1.91 -12.60 4.71
CA GLY A 458 -1.77 -11.84 5.96
C GLY A 458 -2.60 -10.56 5.98
N HIS A 459 -2.63 -9.81 4.89
CA HIS A 459 -3.48 -8.63 4.75
C HIS A 459 -4.97 -8.97 4.74
N THR A 460 -5.36 -10.05 4.08
CA THR A 460 -6.77 -10.46 4.01
C THR A 460 -7.32 -11.01 5.32
N ILE A 461 -6.45 -11.37 6.27
CA ILE A 461 -6.83 -11.77 7.64
C ILE A 461 -6.64 -10.65 8.67
N GLY A 462 -6.37 -9.42 8.20
CA GLY A 462 -6.38 -8.20 8.98
C GLY A 462 -5.02 -7.63 9.35
N LEU A 463 -3.89 -8.24 8.97
CA LEU A 463 -2.55 -7.78 9.37
C LEU A 463 -2.02 -6.67 8.47
N ARG A 464 -1.36 -5.68 9.08
CA ARG A 464 -0.60 -4.61 8.43
C ARG A 464 0.87 -5.01 8.30
N HIS A 465 1.66 -4.20 7.57
CA HIS A 465 3.11 -4.40 7.48
C HIS A 465 3.79 -4.18 8.83
N ASP A 466 4.65 -5.10 9.23
CA ASP A 466 5.47 -5.01 10.44
C ASP A 466 6.92 -4.69 10.10
N GLN A 467 7.18 -3.50 9.57
CA GLN A 467 8.49 -3.12 9.04
C GLN A 467 9.59 -2.99 10.11
N ILE A 468 9.24 -2.89 11.41
CA ILE A 468 10.24 -2.91 12.47
C ILE A 468 10.81 -4.31 12.71
N GLY A 469 10.17 -5.36 12.22
CA GLY A 469 10.53 -6.76 12.45
C GLY A 469 12.01 -7.03 12.15
N SER A 470 12.50 -6.59 10.99
CA SER A 470 13.90 -6.79 10.55
C SER A 470 14.94 -6.17 11.48
N SER A 471 14.57 -5.17 12.31
CA SER A 471 15.46 -4.53 13.29
C SER A 471 15.41 -5.15 14.67
N THR A 472 14.53 -6.11 14.92
CA THR A 472 14.35 -6.70 16.26
C THR A 472 15.23 -7.91 16.51
N TYR A 473 15.75 -8.55 15.46
CA TYR A 473 16.70 -9.66 15.58
C TYR A 473 18.15 -9.15 15.57
N PRO A 474 19.05 -9.70 16.43
CA PRO A 474 20.46 -9.36 16.36
C PRO A 474 21.05 -9.73 14.99
N ALA A 475 21.80 -8.82 14.38
CA ALA A 475 22.38 -9.00 13.05
C ALA A 475 23.28 -10.25 12.91
N ASP A 476 23.88 -10.70 14.01
CA ASP A 476 24.69 -11.96 14.02
C ASP A 476 23.80 -13.19 14.04
N SER A 477 22.64 -13.13 14.67
CA SER A 477 21.74 -14.29 14.80
C SER A 477 21.19 -14.73 13.44
N ILE A 478 20.88 -13.80 12.55
CA ILE A 478 20.36 -14.10 11.21
C ILE A 478 21.39 -14.73 10.26
N ARG A 479 22.66 -14.85 10.69
CA ARG A 479 23.72 -15.59 10.04
C ARG A 479 23.98 -16.96 10.68
N SER A 480 23.31 -17.28 11.75
CA SER A 480 23.41 -18.58 12.43
C SER A 480 22.40 -19.56 11.82
N ALA A 481 22.86 -20.63 11.20
CA ALA A 481 22.02 -21.67 10.61
C ALA A 481 21.00 -22.24 11.62
N SER A 482 21.40 -22.48 12.86
CA SER A 482 20.50 -22.98 13.92
C SER A 482 19.46 -21.95 14.35
N TRP A 483 19.81 -20.66 14.40
CA TRP A 483 18.85 -19.60 14.72
C TRP A 483 17.81 -19.46 13.62
N VAL A 484 18.24 -19.25 12.38
CA VAL A 484 17.29 -18.98 11.27
C VAL A 484 16.42 -20.19 10.95
N HIS A 485 16.90 -21.41 11.24
CA HIS A 485 16.08 -22.61 11.10
C HIS A 485 14.86 -22.57 12.03
N VAL A 486 15.01 -22.07 13.26
CA VAL A 486 13.92 -21.98 14.25
C VAL A 486 13.14 -20.68 14.11
N MET A 487 13.83 -19.55 14.05
CA MET A 487 13.24 -18.22 14.17
C MET A 487 12.92 -17.54 12.83
N GLY A 488 13.51 -18.00 11.72
CA GLY A 488 13.57 -17.24 10.47
C GLY A 488 14.62 -16.12 10.54
N HIS A 489 14.75 -15.36 9.47
CA HIS A 489 15.59 -14.17 9.43
C HIS A 489 14.82 -12.86 9.67
N SER A 490 13.48 -12.93 9.71
CA SER A 490 12.57 -11.90 10.19
C SER A 490 11.49 -12.54 11.06
N PRO A 491 10.97 -11.85 12.09
CA PRO A 491 9.93 -12.37 12.97
C PRO A 491 8.54 -12.39 12.33
N SER A 492 8.37 -11.70 11.19
CA SER A 492 7.08 -11.57 10.52
C SER A 492 7.23 -11.72 9.01
N ILE A 493 6.27 -12.44 8.39
CA ILE A 493 6.12 -12.44 6.95
C ILE A 493 5.57 -11.09 6.44
N MET A 494 4.94 -10.31 7.33
CA MET A 494 4.42 -8.99 7.02
C MET A 494 5.50 -7.90 7.03
N ASP A 495 6.72 -8.22 7.43
CA ASP A 495 7.90 -7.39 7.22
C ASP A 495 8.34 -7.48 5.76
N TYR A 496 8.76 -6.38 5.17
CA TYR A 496 9.35 -6.38 3.83
C TYR A 496 10.84 -6.75 3.85
N SER A 497 11.25 -7.69 4.69
CA SER A 497 12.64 -8.11 4.81
C SER A 497 13.21 -8.74 3.53
N ARG A 498 12.36 -9.28 2.66
CA ARG A 498 12.72 -10.00 1.46
C ARG A 498 13.63 -11.22 1.78
N PHE A 499 14.70 -11.44 1.01
CA PHE A 499 15.56 -12.61 1.18
C PHE A 499 16.77 -12.28 2.04
N ASN A 500 17.31 -13.26 2.76
CA ASN A 500 18.42 -13.06 3.69
C ASN A 500 19.74 -12.73 2.96
N TYR A 501 19.86 -11.50 2.46
CA TYR A 501 21.07 -11.02 1.75
C TYR A 501 22.28 -10.79 2.67
N VAL A 502 22.09 -10.85 3.97
CA VAL A 502 23.17 -10.70 4.97
C VAL A 502 23.97 -11.99 5.12
N ALA A 503 23.34 -13.13 4.86
CA ALA A 503 23.97 -14.44 4.91
C ALA A 503 25.14 -14.56 3.90
N GLN A 504 26.19 -15.24 4.30
CA GLN A 504 27.41 -15.43 3.50
C GLN A 504 27.58 -16.91 3.12
N PRO A 505 28.26 -17.23 2.02
CA PRO A 505 28.47 -18.65 1.60
C PRO A 505 29.01 -19.60 2.67
N GLY A 506 29.74 -19.09 3.65
CA GLY A 506 30.29 -19.88 4.76
C GLY A 506 29.38 -20.07 5.96
N ASP A 507 28.17 -19.45 5.96
CA ASP A 507 27.26 -19.50 7.12
C ASP A 507 26.44 -20.82 7.14
N ASN A 508 26.46 -21.61 6.07
CA ASN A 508 25.77 -22.90 5.94
C ASN A 508 24.25 -22.86 6.21
N ILE A 509 23.60 -21.73 5.89
CA ILE A 509 22.15 -21.59 6.03
C ILE A 509 21.45 -22.40 4.95
N ALA A 510 20.44 -23.17 5.34
CA ALA A 510 19.64 -23.93 4.38
C ALA A 510 18.88 -22.98 3.42
N LEU A 511 18.78 -23.35 2.13
CA LEU A 511 18.13 -22.50 1.12
C LEU A 511 16.67 -22.20 1.43
N ALA A 512 15.97 -23.07 2.16
CA ALA A 512 14.61 -22.82 2.61
C ALA A 512 14.53 -21.70 3.68
N ASP A 513 15.61 -21.50 4.43
CA ASP A 513 15.64 -20.56 5.56
C ASP A 513 16.13 -19.15 5.16
N ILE A 514 16.53 -18.95 3.89
CA ILE A 514 16.83 -17.60 3.35
C ILE A 514 15.59 -16.88 2.77
N ILE A 515 14.46 -17.57 2.71
CA ILE A 515 13.17 -17.04 2.24
C ILE A 515 12.30 -16.72 3.47
N PRO A 516 11.63 -15.56 3.52
CA PRO A 516 10.75 -15.23 4.64
C PRO A 516 9.62 -16.25 4.82
N ARG A 517 9.13 -16.37 6.04
CA ARG A 517 8.04 -17.27 6.41
C ARG A 517 7.23 -16.68 7.55
N ILE A 518 6.07 -17.26 7.85
CA ILE A 518 5.27 -16.91 9.03
C ILE A 518 6.11 -17.13 10.28
N GLY A 519 6.32 -16.06 11.02
CA GLY A 519 7.26 -15.98 12.12
C GLY A 519 6.59 -15.87 13.50
N PRO A 520 7.39 -15.65 14.54
CA PRO A 520 6.89 -15.50 15.92
C PRO A 520 5.94 -14.31 16.09
N TYR A 521 6.18 -13.18 15.39
CA TYR A 521 5.29 -12.03 15.44
C TYR A 521 3.92 -12.35 14.83
N ASP A 522 3.89 -13.00 13.69
CA ASP A 522 2.63 -13.35 13.02
C ASP A 522 1.76 -14.24 13.91
N LYS A 523 2.38 -15.23 14.57
CA LYS A 523 1.69 -16.11 15.53
C LYS A 523 1.17 -15.32 16.73
N TYR A 524 1.96 -14.38 17.24
CA TYR A 524 1.56 -13.50 18.33
C TYR A 524 0.40 -12.58 17.90
N ALA A 525 0.48 -11.94 16.74
CA ALA A 525 -0.56 -11.05 16.24
C ALA A 525 -1.88 -11.80 16.01
N ILE A 526 -1.84 -12.99 15.39
CA ILE A 526 -3.03 -13.83 15.21
C ILE A 526 -3.59 -14.31 16.56
N MET A 527 -2.74 -14.71 17.49
CA MET A 527 -3.16 -15.02 18.87
C MET A 527 -3.87 -13.83 19.49
N TRP A 528 -3.27 -12.64 19.46
CA TRP A 528 -3.85 -11.41 20.02
C TRP A 528 -5.19 -11.06 19.35
N GLY A 529 -5.29 -11.16 18.02
CA GLY A 529 -6.46 -10.78 17.25
C GLY A 529 -7.63 -11.78 17.32
N TYR A 530 -7.33 -13.09 17.43
CA TYR A 530 -8.33 -14.13 17.21
C TYR A 530 -8.65 -15.01 18.43
N THR A 531 -7.79 -15.05 19.46
CA THR A 531 -8.08 -15.85 20.68
C THR A 531 -9.35 -15.34 21.34
N PRO A 532 -10.37 -16.20 21.59
CA PRO A 532 -11.54 -15.82 22.36
C PRO A 532 -11.16 -15.50 23.81
N ILE A 533 -11.72 -14.43 24.36
CA ILE A 533 -11.51 -14.06 25.77
C ILE A 533 -12.77 -14.48 26.53
N PRO A 534 -12.72 -15.55 27.35
CA PRO A 534 -13.87 -16.05 28.09
C PRO A 534 -14.44 -14.99 29.03
N GLY A 535 -15.77 -14.87 29.06
CA GLY A 535 -16.47 -13.94 29.95
C GLY A 535 -16.51 -12.47 29.45
N ALA A 536 -15.83 -12.12 28.38
CA ALA A 536 -15.92 -10.78 27.78
C ALA A 536 -17.07 -10.73 26.77
N ALA A 537 -18.10 -9.97 27.08
CA ALA A 537 -19.25 -9.75 26.20
C ALA A 537 -19.16 -8.45 25.39
N THR A 538 -18.23 -7.56 25.73
CA THR A 538 -18.03 -6.28 25.05
C THR A 538 -16.54 -6.04 24.78
N SER A 539 -16.25 -5.14 23.82
CA SER A 539 -14.88 -4.74 23.50
C SER A 539 -14.11 -4.15 24.69
N ASP A 540 -14.81 -3.46 25.61
CA ASP A 540 -14.17 -2.85 26.75
C ASP A 540 -13.84 -3.90 27.85
N GLN A 541 -14.59 -4.99 27.94
CA GLN A 541 -14.27 -6.10 28.82
C GLN A 541 -13.05 -6.92 28.36
N GLU A 542 -12.73 -6.89 27.05
CA GLU A 542 -11.50 -7.51 26.52
C GLU A 542 -10.22 -6.70 26.86
N ARG A 543 -10.31 -5.38 27.05
CA ARG A 543 -9.16 -4.47 27.17
C ARG A 543 -8.10 -4.88 28.20
N PRO A 544 -8.42 -5.29 29.44
CA PRO A 544 -7.38 -5.67 30.41
C PRO A 544 -6.52 -6.84 29.94
N THR A 545 -7.13 -7.85 29.32
CA THR A 545 -6.43 -9.01 28.79
C THR A 545 -5.59 -8.63 27.57
N LEU A 546 -6.15 -7.82 26.67
CA LEU A 546 -5.44 -7.34 25.47
C LEU A 546 -4.24 -6.46 25.84
N ASP A 547 -4.38 -5.56 26.82
CA ASP A 547 -3.23 -4.76 27.31
C ASP A 547 -2.14 -5.65 27.90
N GLN A 548 -2.50 -6.69 28.67
CA GLN A 548 -1.54 -7.65 29.18
C GLN A 548 -0.78 -8.36 28.04
N TRP A 549 -1.48 -8.80 27.01
CA TRP A 549 -0.85 -9.43 25.85
C TRP A 549 0.02 -8.45 25.07
N SER A 550 -0.44 -7.21 24.85
CA SER A 550 0.34 -6.18 24.16
C SER A 550 1.65 -5.84 24.91
N ARG A 551 1.68 -5.95 26.24
CA ARG A 551 2.89 -5.72 27.05
C ARG A 551 3.96 -6.80 26.89
N MET A 552 3.67 -7.95 26.25
CA MET A 552 4.69 -8.96 25.96
C MET A 552 5.83 -8.39 25.11
N GLN A 553 5.59 -7.37 24.29
CA GLN A 553 6.63 -6.67 23.53
C GLN A 553 7.69 -5.97 24.42
N ASP A 554 7.41 -5.73 25.69
CA ASP A 554 8.36 -5.08 26.62
C ASP A 554 9.56 -5.98 26.93
N THR A 555 9.34 -7.30 26.94
CA THR A 555 10.35 -8.32 27.21
C THR A 555 10.76 -9.14 25.98
N ILE A 556 9.92 -9.15 24.96
CA ILE A 556 10.13 -9.90 23.71
C ILE A 556 10.20 -8.88 22.56
N PRO A 557 11.40 -8.41 22.16
CA PRO A 557 11.55 -7.34 21.18
C PRO A 557 10.89 -7.63 19.84
N TRP A 558 10.87 -8.87 19.38
CA TRP A 558 10.25 -9.28 18.10
C TRP A 558 8.72 -9.41 18.15
N TYR A 559 8.07 -8.98 19.23
CA TYR A 559 6.63 -8.74 19.31
C TYR A 559 6.28 -7.25 19.12
N ARG A 560 7.27 -6.38 18.89
CA ARG A 560 7.06 -4.97 18.59
C ARG A 560 6.50 -4.82 17.20
N PHE A 561 5.61 -3.85 17.07
CA PHE A 561 5.02 -3.46 15.79
C PHE A 561 5.37 -2.00 15.47
N SER A 562 5.73 -1.73 14.24
CA SER A 562 5.74 -0.38 13.66
C SER A 562 5.76 -0.45 12.14
N GLU A 563 4.96 0.41 11.51
CA GLU A 563 5.08 0.71 10.08
C GLU A 563 6.05 1.86 9.83
N ASN A 564 6.58 1.95 8.61
CA ASN A 564 7.44 3.06 8.21
C ASN A 564 6.61 4.29 7.84
N ASN A 565 6.09 5.01 8.83
CA ASN A 565 5.34 6.24 8.57
C ASN A 565 6.20 7.50 8.64
N GLU A 566 7.42 7.46 9.20
CA GLU A 566 8.22 8.65 9.52
C GLU A 566 9.71 8.54 9.19
N GLY A 567 10.14 7.49 8.47
CA GLY A 567 11.57 7.25 8.18
C GLY A 567 12.42 7.01 9.43
N GLY A 568 11.83 6.42 10.49
CA GLY A 568 12.49 6.06 11.73
C GLY A 568 13.52 4.94 11.55
N PHE A 569 14.37 4.75 12.55
CA PHE A 569 15.34 3.67 12.58
C PHE A 569 14.65 2.31 12.60
N GLY A 570 15.12 1.39 11.77
CA GLY A 570 14.70 -0.02 11.77
C GLY A 570 13.32 -0.30 11.17
N THR A 571 12.73 0.66 10.44
CA THR A 571 11.41 0.50 9.81
C THR A 571 11.47 0.60 8.28
N GLN A 572 12.59 0.19 7.68
CA GLN A 572 12.80 0.31 6.26
C GLN A 572 12.34 -0.94 5.50
N SER A 573 11.65 -0.72 4.37
CA SER A 573 11.34 -1.80 3.44
C SER A 573 12.63 -2.44 2.89
N GLU A 574 12.58 -3.75 2.66
CA GLU A 574 13.65 -4.55 2.07
C GLU A 574 14.92 -4.64 2.96
N ALA A 575 14.80 -4.35 4.26
CA ALA A 575 15.88 -4.47 5.21
C ALA A 575 15.97 -5.89 5.79
N VAL A 576 17.19 -6.35 6.05
CA VAL A 576 17.48 -7.61 6.75
C VAL A 576 18.58 -7.35 7.77
N GLY A 577 18.33 -7.71 9.03
CA GLY A 577 19.30 -7.50 10.12
C GLY A 577 19.52 -6.05 10.46
N ASP A 578 18.50 -5.23 10.32
CA ASP A 578 18.54 -3.76 10.50
C ASP A 578 18.66 -3.33 11.97
N ALA A 579 18.80 -4.29 12.89
CA ALA A 579 19.32 -4.01 14.23
C ALA A 579 20.72 -3.35 14.19
N ASP A 580 21.51 -3.67 13.14
CA ASP A 580 22.79 -3.05 12.83
C ASP A 580 22.92 -2.84 11.32
N PRO A 581 22.36 -1.74 10.77
CA PRO A 581 22.36 -1.47 9.32
C PRO A 581 23.77 -1.33 8.74
N VAL A 582 24.74 -0.84 9.51
CA VAL A 582 26.14 -0.70 9.07
C VAL A 582 26.73 -2.07 8.77
N LYS A 583 26.54 -3.02 9.68
CA LYS A 583 27.03 -4.39 9.54
C LYS A 583 26.29 -5.14 8.43
N SER A 584 24.97 -5.04 8.42
CA SER A 584 24.10 -5.72 7.44
C SER A 584 24.41 -5.26 6.02
N THR A 585 24.47 -3.94 5.79
CA THR A 585 24.80 -3.36 4.49
C THR A 585 26.22 -3.73 4.06
N GLY A 586 27.20 -3.75 5.00
CA GLY A 586 28.55 -4.19 4.70
C GLY A 586 28.62 -5.64 4.23
N LEU A 587 27.76 -6.52 4.76
CA LEU A 587 27.62 -7.90 4.34
C LEU A 587 26.90 -8.03 2.98
N GLY A 588 25.82 -7.28 2.78
CA GLY A 588 25.10 -7.18 1.52
C GLY A 588 26.01 -6.71 0.38
N PHE A 589 26.78 -5.64 0.59
CA PHE A 589 27.74 -5.14 -0.39
C PHE A 589 28.80 -6.19 -0.77
N ARG A 590 29.22 -7.04 0.17
CA ARG A 590 30.09 -8.17 -0.15
C ARG A 590 29.42 -9.17 -1.09
N ASN A 591 28.13 -9.41 -0.90
CA ASN A 591 27.37 -10.30 -1.79
C ASN A 591 27.15 -9.65 -3.16
N LEU A 592 26.81 -8.37 -3.23
CA LEU A 592 26.67 -7.65 -4.51
C LEU A 592 27.98 -7.63 -5.32
N ARG A 593 29.15 -7.49 -4.67
CA ARG A 593 30.45 -7.65 -5.33
C ARG A 593 30.61 -9.02 -5.99
N ARG A 594 30.03 -10.08 -5.42
CA ARG A 594 30.03 -11.42 -6.04
C ARG A 594 29.03 -11.49 -7.19
N VAL A 595 27.82 -10.95 -7.01
CA VAL A 595 26.76 -10.96 -8.04
C VAL A 595 27.27 -10.34 -9.35
N VAL A 596 27.94 -9.20 -9.31
CA VAL A 596 28.44 -8.54 -10.53
C VAL A 596 29.46 -9.37 -11.31
N THR A 597 30.13 -10.34 -10.66
CA THR A 597 31.11 -11.21 -11.36
C THR A 597 30.49 -12.25 -12.28
N TYR A 598 29.22 -12.63 -12.08
CA TYR A 598 28.56 -13.65 -12.89
C TYR A 598 27.24 -13.20 -13.53
N ILE A 599 26.82 -11.95 -13.32
CA ILE A 599 25.55 -11.45 -13.85
C ILE A 599 25.44 -11.58 -15.37
N SER A 600 26.53 -11.31 -16.12
CA SER A 600 26.54 -11.47 -17.58
C SER A 600 26.27 -12.92 -18.00
N SER A 601 26.90 -13.89 -17.34
CA SER A 601 26.70 -15.32 -17.68
C SER A 601 25.34 -15.83 -17.26
N ALA A 602 24.74 -15.25 -16.20
CA ALA A 602 23.41 -15.62 -15.72
C ALA A 602 22.30 -15.09 -16.61
N ALA A 603 22.47 -13.85 -17.11
CA ALA A 603 21.41 -13.08 -17.78
C ALA A 603 21.48 -13.09 -19.31
N THR A 604 22.45 -13.81 -19.92
CA THR A 604 22.56 -13.85 -21.38
C THR A 604 22.34 -15.24 -21.92
N ARG A 605 21.54 -15.33 -22.98
CA ARG A 605 21.18 -16.58 -23.64
C ARG A 605 21.43 -16.47 -25.16
N PRO A 606 21.83 -17.56 -25.83
CA PRO A 606 21.98 -17.54 -27.28
C PRO A 606 20.69 -17.16 -28.00
N GLY A 607 20.77 -16.17 -28.90
CA GLY A 607 19.63 -15.71 -29.72
C GLY A 607 18.70 -14.69 -29.03
N GLU A 608 18.91 -14.38 -27.74
CA GLU A 608 18.19 -13.36 -27.01
C GLU A 608 18.95 -12.02 -27.02
N ASP A 609 18.25 -10.93 -26.78
CA ASP A 609 18.84 -9.59 -26.60
C ASP A 609 19.50 -9.44 -25.21
N ASN A 610 19.84 -8.22 -24.82
CA ASN A 610 20.44 -7.95 -23.52
C ASN A 610 19.46 -7.32 -22.51
N ASP A 611 18.15 -7.45 -22.68
CA ASP A 611 17.17 -6.83 -21.81
C ASP A 611 17.20 -7.44 -20.41
N ASP A 612 17.27 -8.76 -20.26
CA ASP A 612 17.46 -9.41 -18.95
C ASP A 612 18.78 -8.97 -18.28
N LEU A 613 19.87 -8.82 -19.04
CA LEU A 613 21.14 -8.34 -18.50
C LEU A 613 21.02 -6.89 -18.00
N LYS A 614 20.35 -6.04 -18.79
CA LYS A 614 20.12 -4.65 -18.41
C LYS A 614 19.27 -4.58 -17.15
N GLU A 615 18.18 -5.32 -17.09
CA GLU A 615 17.26 -5.32 -15.95
C GLU A 615 17.94 -5.77 -14.67
N LEU A 616 18.59 -6.93 -14.67
CA LEU A 616 19.28 -7.44 -13.48
C LEU A 616 20.45 -6.56 -13.04
N TYR A 617 21.15 -5.93 -13.98
CA TYR A 617 22.21 -4.98 -13.63
C TYR A 617 21.65 -3.70 -13.01
N ASP A 618 20.56 -3.14 -13.55
CA ASP A 618 19.85 -2.00 -12.97
C ASP A 618 19.31 -2.33 -11.57
N ARG A 619 18.73 -3.53 -11.37
CA ARG A 619 18.27 -4.03 -10.06
C ARG A 619 19.44 -4.21 -9.07
N THR A 620 20.60 -4.67 -9.54
CA THR A 620 21.79 -4.80 -8.68
C THR A 620 22.29 -3.45 -8.16
N VAL A 621 22.32 -2.42 -9.01
CA VAL A 621 22.67 -1.05 -8.61
C VAL A 621 21.60 -0.45 -7.69
N GLN A 622 20.31 -0.74 -7.96
CA GLN A 622 19.20 -0.33 -7.11
C GLN A 622 19.30 -0.98 -5.72
N GLN A 623 19.56 -2.29 -5.65
CA GLN A 623 19.74 -3.02 -4.38
C GLN A 623 20.85 -2.40 -3.54
N TRP A 624 21.98 -2.06 -4.17
CA TRP A 624 23.08 -1.37 -3.50
C TRP A 624 22.64 -0.03 -2.88
N ALA A 625 21.85 0.77 -3.61
CA ALA A 625 21.35 2.04 -3.10
C ALA A 625 20.31 1.84 -1.99
N THR A 626 19.47 0.81 -2.08
CA THR A 626 18.48 0.44 -1.05
C THR A 626 19.18 0.07 0.25
N GLU A 627 20.18 -0.83 0.19
CA GLU A 627 20.97 -1.21 1.37
C GLU A 627 21.73 -0.02 1.98
N ALA A 628 22.28 0.86 1.14
CA ALA A 628 22.92 2.09 1.61
C ALA A 628 21.93 3.02 2.33
N ASN A 629 20.68 3.09 1.85
CA ASN A 629 19.64 3.89 2.48
C ASN A 629 19.24 3.36 3.88
N HIS A 630 19.34 2.06 4.14
CA HIS A 630 19.11 1.51 5.48
C HIS A 630 20.07 2.14 6.49
N VAL A 631 21.33 2.36 6.11
CA VAL A 631 22.33 3.01 6.98
C VAL A 631 21.96 4.48 7.26
N THR A 632 21.31 5.18 6.31
CA THR A 632 20.91 6.58 6.54
C THR A 632 19.91 6.74 7.67
N THR A 633 19.11 5.69 7.96
CA THR A 633 18.09 5.73 9.01
C THR A 633 18.67 5.84 10.42
N VAL A 634 19.92 5.47 10.59
CA VAL A 634 20.66 5.62 11.85
C VAL A 634 20.93 7.09 12.15
N VAL A 635 21.14 7.91 11.12
CA VAL A 635 21.47 9.34 11.26
C VAL A 635 20.18 10.12 11.55
N GLY A 636 20.10 10.77 12.71
CA GLY A 636 18.87 11.40 13.20
C GLY A 636 17.73 10.40 13.42
N GLY A 637 18.05 9.12 13.65
CA GLY A 637 17.06 8.06 13.85
C GLY A 637 16.68 7.90 15.31
N ASP A 638 15.42 7.47 15.52
CA ASP A 638 14.86 7.12 16.83
C ASP A 638 14.43 5.66 16.81
N VAL A 639 14.73 4.93 17.90
CA VAL A 639 14.09 3.64 18.18
C VAL A 639 12.66 3.90 18.61
N VAL A 640 11.71 3.28 17.94
CA VAL A 640 10.28 3.41 18.22
C VAL A 640 9.79 2.20 18.98
N GLN A 641 9.08 2.42 20.09
CA GLN A 641 8.33 1.39 20.80
C GLN A 641 7.01 1.98 21.29
N TYR A 642 5.93 1.65 20.64
CA TYR A 642 4.60 2.12 21.04
C TYR A 642 4.26 1.63 22.46
N LYS A 643 3.60 2.51 23.22
CA LYS A 643 3.26 2.29 24.62
C LYS A 643 1.88 2.86 24.94
N SER A 644 1.12 2.15 25.78
CA SER A 644 -0.09 2.72 26.35
C SER A 644 0.25 3.81 27.36
N GLY A 645 -0.71 4.70 27.66
CA GLY A 645 -0.51 5.79 28.63
C GLY A 645 -0.15 5.35 30.06
N SER A 646 -0.34 4.07 30.38
CA SER A 646 0.04 3.48 31.67
C SER A 646 1.43 2.82 31.67
N GLN A 647 2.12 2.73 30.52
CA GLN A 647 3.47 2.19 30.44
C GLN A 647 4.51 3.31 30.63
N SER A 648 5.54 3.05 31.42
CA SER A 648 6.65 3.97 31.62
C SER A 648 7.63 3.99 30.43
N GLY A 649 8.42 5.07 30.34
CA GLY A 649 9.47 5.26 29.35
C GLY A 649 8.98 5.95 28.07
N ALA A 650 9.92 6.37 27.24
CA ALA A 650 9.65 7.07 25.98
C ALA A 650 9.16 6.13 24.90
N VAL A 651 8.31 6.62 24.00
CA VAL A 651 7.94 5.95 22.74
C VAL A 651 9.07 6.10 21.73
N TYR A 652 9.68 7.28 21.65
CA TYR A 652 10.77 7.62 20.74
C TYR A 652 12.06 7.82 21.53
N THR A 653 13.12 7.09 21.16
CA THR A 653 14.42 7.17 21.83
C THR A 653 15.52 7.43 20.81
N PRO A 654 16.17 8.59 20.80
CA PRO A 654 17.24 8.91 19.88
C PRO A 654 18.40 7.91 19.93
N LEU A 655 18.93 7.56 18.76
CA LEU A 655 20.11 6.72 18.66
C LEU A 655 21.34 7.47 19.19
N SER A 656 22.28 6.73 19.82
CA SER A 656 23.47 7.32 20.38
C SER A 656 24.34 8.00 19.33
N ARG A 657 25.04 9.09 19.75
CA ARG A 657 26.00 9.81 18.89
C ARG A 657 27.02 8.87 18.22
N ALA A 658 27.53 7.91 18.97
CA ALA A 658 28.53 6.96 18.46
C ALA A 658 28.01 6.12 17.28
N ARG A 659 26.77 5.60 17.37
CA ARG A 659 26.14 4.86 16.26
C ARG A 659 25.91 5.73 15.03
N GLN A 660 25.47 6.97 15.22
CA GLN A 660 25.25 7.91 14.13
C GLN A 660 26.55 8.28 13.42
N GLN A 661 27.62 8.50 14.17
CA GLN A 661 28.97 8.73 13.61
C GLN A 661 29.51 7.51 12.86
N GLU A 662 29.25 6.30 13.36
CA GLU A 662 29.61 5.06 12.68
C GLU A 662 28.91 4.93 11.33
N ALA A 663 27.61 5.21 11.30
CA ALA A 663 26.83 5.21 10.07
C ALA A 663 27.37 6.23 9.05
N MET A 664 27.69 7.46 9.48
CA MET A 664 28.27 8.48 8.59
C MET A 664 29.63 8.06 8.05
N ARG A 665 30.50 7.48 8.88
CA ARG A 665 31.80 6.95 8.41
C ARG A 665 31.58 5.86 7.35
N PHE A 666 30.66 4.91 7.61
CA PHE A 666 30.37 3.86 6.65
C PHE A 666 29.88 4.40 5.31
N LEU A 667 28.98 5.38 5.32
CA LEU A 667 28.47 6.02 4.10
C LEU A 667 29.57 6.76 3.36
N ASN A 668 30.43 7.48 4.07
CA ASN A 668 31.57 8.19 3.49
C ASN A 668 32.56 7.24 2.82
N ASP A 669 32.85 6.11 3.45
CA ASP A 669 33.89 5.18 2.99
C ASP A 669 33.37 4.21 1.89
N ASN A 670 32.08 3.87 1.90
CA ASN A 670 31.54 2.80 1.04
C ASN A 670 30.51 3.28 0.01
N VAL A 671 29.87 4.44 0.25
CA VAL A 671 28.79 4.93 -0.61
C VAL A 671 29.20 6.18 -1.38
N PHE A 672 29.82 7.16 -0.73
CA PHE A 672 30.21 8.42 -1.38
C PHE A 672 31.57 8.34 -2.09
N GLN A 673 32.29 7.25 -1.95
CA GLN A 673 33.41 6.94 -2.85
C GLN A 673 32.89 6.35 -4.16
N THR A 674 33.71 6.38 -5.21
CA THR A 674 33.37 5.76 -6.50
C THR A 674 33.24 4.24 -6.34
N PRO A 675 32.06 3.64 -6.54
CA PRO A 675 31.84 2.20 -6.34
C PRO A 675 32.41 1.41 -7.54
N THR A 676 33.72 1.32 -7.65
CA THR A 676 34.42 0.77 -8.83
C THR A 676 33.97 -0.63 -9.21
N TYR A 677 33.58 -1.46 -8.23
CA TYR A 677 33.09 -2.81 -8.49
C TYR A 677 31.70 -2.87 -9.16
N LEU A 678 30.89 -1.83 -9.04
CA LEU A 678 29.63 -1.70 -9.78
C LEU A 678 29.83 -1.14 -11.20
N ILE A 679 30.99 -0.54 -11.48
CA ILE A 679 31.31 0.02 -12.78
C ILE A 679 31.84 -1.11 -13.66
N GLN A 680 30.98 -1.67 -14.52
CA GLN A 680 31.29 -2.79 -15.39
C GLN A 680 31.26 -2.34 -16.86
N PRO A 681 32.40 -1.93 -17.45
CA PRO A 681 32.42 -1.37 -18.81
C PRO A 681 31.87 -2.35 -19.88
N ASP A 682 32.13 -3.66 -19.71
CA ASP A 682 31.68 -4.68 -20.66
C ASP A 682 30.17 -4.88 -20.62
N ILE A 683 29.56 -4.79 -19.44
CA ILE A 683 28.09 -4.80 -19.30
C ILE A 683 27.52 -3.53 -19.89
N SER A 684 28.05 -2.37 -19.48
CA SER A 684 27.56 -1.06 -19.93
C SER A 684 27.49 -0.97 -21.46
N ARG A 685 28.56 -1.35 -22.15
CA ARG A 685 28.64 -1.29 -23.61
C ARG A 685 27.70 -2.25 -24.34
N ARG A 686 27.17 -3.25 -23.65
CA ARG A 686 26.18 -4.17 -24.19
C ARG A 686 24.75 -3.70 -24.02
N ILE A 687 24.48 -2.89 -22.99
CA ILE A 687 23.11 -2.49 -22.63
C ILE A 687 22.77 -1.03 -22.98
N GLU A 688 23.77 -0.17 -23.15
CA GLU A 688 23.56 1.26 -23.43
C GLU A 688 24.76 1.91 -24.13
N ALA A 689 24.48 2.96 -24.90
CA ALA A 689 25.53 3.75 -25.55
C ALA A 689 26.32 4.65 -24.57
N GLY A 690 25.75 4.97 -23.43
CA GLY A 690 26.29 5.77 -22.35
C GLY A 690 25.25 5.92 -21.24
N GLY A 691 25.67 6.20 -20.01
CA GLY A 691 24.75 6.35 -18.87
C GLY A 691 25.32 5.87 -17.54
N MET A 692 26.48 5.23 -17.53
CA MET A 692 27.06 4.66 -16.31
C MET A 692 27.29 5.73 -15.22
N ILE A 693 27.81 6.90 -15.58
CA ILE A 693 27.99 8.00 -14.63
C ILE A 693 26.65 8.40 -14.02
N THR A 694 25.64 8.60 -14.87
CA THR A 694 24.29 8.96 -14.41
C THR A 694 23.68 7.88 -13.52
N ARG A 695 23.86 6.59 -13.84
CA ARG A 695 23.35 5.46 -13.03
C ARG A 695 23.96 5.47 -11.63
N VAL A 696 25.26 5.62 -11.52
CA VAL A 696 25.95 5.69 -10.22
C VAL A 696 25.53 6.95 -9.46
N THR A 697 25.53 8.10 -10.13
CA THR A 697 25.11 9.37 -9.51
C THR A 697 23.67 9.32 -8.99
N ASN A 698 22.75 8.75 -9.75
CA ASN A 698 21.36 8.58 -9.30
C ASN A 698 21.25 7.66 -8.07
N ALA A 699 22.07 6.62 -8.00
CA ALA A 699 22.10 5.73 -6.85
C ALA A 699 22.66 6.44 -5.60
N GLN A 700 23.81 7.12 -5.71
CA GLN A 700 24.40 7.91 -4.63
C GLN A 700 23.51 9.11 -4.25
N GLY A 701 22.93 9.78 -5.23
CA GLY A 701 22.05 10.95 -5.04
C GLY A 701 20.79 10.61 -4.24
N ARG A 702 20.24 9.39 -4.38
CA ARG A 702 19.13 8.91 -3.53
C ARG A 702 19.55 8.80 -2.06
N VAL A 703 20.72 8.26 -1.78
CA VAL A 703 21.27 8.15 -0.43
C VAL A 703 21.51 9.53 0.16
N LEU A 704 22.10 10.43 -0.63
CA LEU A 704 22.33 11.82 -0.24
C LEU A 704 21.03 12.56 0.04
N SER A 705 20.01 12.39 -0.81
CA SER A 705 18.67 12.97 -0.61
C SER A 705 18.01 12.47 0.68
N SER A 706 18.18 11.18 1.00
CA SER A 706 17.70 10.62 2.26
C SER A 706 18.39 11.26 3.47
N LEU A 707 19.71 11.46 3.44
CA LEU A 707 20.44 12.14 4.52
C LEU A 707 20.00 13.60 4.68
N LEU A 708 19.79 14.30 3.57
CA LEU A 708 19.38 15.70 3.55
C LEU A 708 17.85 15.89 3.63
N ASN A 709 17.07 14.86 4.01
CA ASN A 709 15.62 15.00 4.16
C ASN A 709 15.26 16.01 5.27
N ASP A 710 14.28 16.88 5.01
CA ASP A 710 13.91 17.98 5.92
C ASP A 710 13.49 17.48 7.31
N VAL A 711 12.73 16.37 7.37
CA VAL A 711 12.31 15.77 8.64
C VAL A 711 13.53 15.31 9.45
N ARG A 712 14.54 14.73 8.80
CA ARG A 712 15.78 14.28 9.44
C ARG A 712 16.63 15.47 9.94
N LEU A 713 16.78 16.49 9.12
CA LEU A 713 17.55 17.69 9.52
C LEU A 713 16.90 18.39 10.71
N ASN A 714 15.57 18.54 10.69
CA ASN A 714 14.81 19.09 11.80
C ASN A 714 14.95 18.23 13.06
N ARG A 715 14.87 16.89 12.94
CA ARG A 715 14.99 15.96 14.08
C ARG A 715 16.37 16.03 14.74
N LEU A 716 17.44 16.20 13.97
CA LEU A 716 18.78 16.39 14.53
C LEU A 716 18.84 17.65 15.41
N LEU A 717 18.23 18.75 15.00
CA LEU A 717 18.14 19.98 15.81
C LEU A 717 17.30 19.76 17.07
N GLU A 718 16.16 19.09 16.95
CA GLU A 718 15.27 18.80 18.07
C GLU A 718 15.95 17.87 19.07
N ASN A 719 16.60 16.81 18.62
CA ASN A 719 17.32 15.86 19.48
C ASN A 719 18.48 16.55 20.22
N GLU A 720 19.18 17.51 19.60
CA GLU A 720 20.19 18.33 20.28
C GLU A 720 19.55 19.24 21.32
N ALA A 721 18.42 19.88 20.99
CA ALA A 721 17.73 20.79 21.89
C ALA A 721 17.15 20.10 23.13
N LEU A 722 16.69 18.84 22.98
CA LEU A 722 16.10 18.02 24.05
C LEU A 722 17.15 17.21 24.83
N ALA A 723 18.39 17.13 24.37
CA ALA A 723 19.43 16.36 25.04
C ALA A 723 19.80 16.95 26.40
N ALA A 724 19.99 16.10 27.42
CA ALA A 724 20.43 16.50 28.76
C ALA A 724 21.78 17.28 28.73
N ALA A 725 22.66 16.93 27.81
CA ALA A 725 23.86 17.67 27.47
C ALA A 725 24.01 17.73 25.96
N LYS A 726 24.20 18.91 25.38
CA LYS A 726 24.38 19.06 23.93
C LYS A 726 25.48 18.17 23.34
N SER A 727 26.56 17.95 24.11
CA SER A 727 27.67 17.09 23.70
C SER A 727 27.32 15.60 23.58
N SER A 728 26.19 15.15 24.16
CA SER A 728 25.72 13.76 24.04
C SER A 728 24.94 13.52 22.77
N ALA A 729 24.36 14.57 22.17
CA ALA A 729 23.63 14.47 20.89
C ALA A 729 24.58 14.47 19.70
N TYR A 730 24.14 13.89 18.61
CA TYR A 730 24.77 14.07 17.30
C TYR A 730 24.08 15.25 16.62
N SER A 731 24.74 16.41 16.61
CA SER A 731 24.15 17.65 16.12
C SER A 731 24.07 17.69 14.59
N LEU A 732 23.21 18.57 14.05
CA LEU A 732 23.13 18.83 12.62
C LEU A 732 24.48 19.33 12.07
N ALA A 733 25.14 20.25 12.79
CA ALA A 733 26.49 20.73 12.42
C ALA A 733 27.50 19.57 12.31
N SER A 734 27.50 18.64 13.30
CA SER A 734 28.40 17.48 13.24
C SER A 734 28.09 16.56 12.03
N MET A 735 26.82 16.38 11.69
CA MET A 735 26.42 15.59 10.54
C MET A 735 26.87 16.23 9.23
N LEU A 736 26.70 17.54 9.08
CA LEU A 736 27.10 18.27 7.87
C LEU A 736 28.65 18.29 7.72
N ASP A 737 29.40 18.47 8.81
CA ASP A 737 30.86 18.34 8.80
C ASP A 737 31.32 16.94 8.39
N ASP A 738 30.68 15.89 8.90
CA ASP A 738 30.99 14.50 8.53
C ASP A 738 30.63 14.24 7.05
N LEU A 739 29.49 14.74 6.56
CA LEU A 739 29.08 14.63 5.16
C LEU A 739 30.05 15.37 4.22
N LYS A 740 30.45 16.60 4.57
CA LYS A 740 31.44 17.33 3.81
C LYS A 740 32.75 16.55 3.65
N ARG A 741 33.24 15.96 4.75
CA ARG A 741 34.45 15.13 4.69
C ARG A 741 34.34 13.96 3.72
N GLY A 742 33.16 13.33 3.60
CA GLY A 742 32.95 12.25 2.65
C GLY A 742 32.75 12.69 1.21
N ILE A 743 32.00 13.77 0.98
CA ILE A 743 31.69 14.28 -0.37
C ILE A 743 32.88 15.03 -0.98
N TRP A 744 33.64 15.72 -0.18
CA TRP A 744 34.76 16.58 -0.62
C TRP A 744 36.13 16.11 -0.09
N THR A 745 36.31 14.78 0.02
CA THR A 745 37.52 14.14 0.58
C THR A 745 38.79 14.64 -0.05
N GLU A 746 38.82 14.83 -1.37
CA GLU A 746 39.99 15.20 -2.18
C GLU A 746 40.51 16.58 -1.86
N LEU A 747 39.70 17.50 -1.30
CA LEU A 747 40.12 18.86 -0.96
C LEU A 747 41.18 18.88 0.14
N SER A 748 41.36 17.83 0.89
CA SER A 748 42.41 17.69 1.92
C SER A 748 43.78 17.24 1.35
N GLU A 749 43.83 16.73 0.12
CA GLU A 749 45.03 16.18 -0.48
C GLU A 749 46.03 17.27 -0.92
N SER A 750 47.31 16.95 -0.92
CA SER A 750 48.36 17.85 -1.37
C SER A 750 48.30 18.10 -2.88
N ARG A 751 47.81 17.11 -3.65
CA ARG A 751 47.52 17.19 -5.08
C ARG A 751 46.12 16.72 -5.30
N VAL A 752 45.24 17.62 -5.68
CA VAL A 752 43.80 17.34 -5.79
C VAL A 752 43.46 16.72 -7.14
N SER A 753 42.92 15.51 -7.14
CA SER A 753 42.47 14.81 -8.34
C SER A 753 41.07 14.22 -8.09
N ILE A 754 40.09 14.62 -8.92
CA ILE A 754 38.67 14.26 -8.73
C ILE A 754 38.20 13.53 -9.97
N ASP A 755 37.81 12.23 -9.81
CA ASP A 755 37.32 11.43 -10.93
C ASP A 755 35.91 11.87 -11.40
N PRO A 756 35.46 11.50 -12.60
CA PRO A 756 34.17 11.93 -13.15
C PRO A 756 32.94 11.61 -12.30
N TYR A 757 32.94 10.48 -11.61
CA TYR A 757 31.82 10.06 -10.74
C TYR A 757 31.77 10.95 -9.49
N ARG A 758 32.89 11.20 -8.90
CA ARG A 758 33.02 12.10 -7.74
C ARG A 758 32.62 13.53 -8.10
N ARG A 759 33.11 14.08 -9.25
CA ARG A 759 32.69 15.40 -9.72
C ARG A 759 31.16 15.51 -9.85
N THR A 760 30.53 14.48 -10.38
CA THR A 760 29.08 14.49 -10.53
C THR A 760 28.33 14.39 -9.19
N LEU A 761 28.84 13.60 -8.25
CA LEU A 761 28.29 13.53 -6.88
C LEU A 761 28.43 14.86 -6.15
N GLN A 762 29.57 15.54 -6.27
CA GLN A 762 29.80 16.85 -5.68
C GLN A 762 28.86 17.92 -6.26
N ASN A 763 28.60 17.88 -7.56
CA ASN A 763 27.58 18.74 -8.19
C ASN A 763 26.17 18.42 -7.67
N GLU A 764 25.81 17.13 -7.53
CA GLU A 764 24.50 16.71 -6.99
C GLU A 764 24.32 17.19 -5.54
N PHE A 765 25.38 17.17 -4.72
CA PHE A 765 25.35 17.73 -3.36
C PHE A 765 24.97 19.22 -3.39
N LEU A 766 25.60 20.01 -4.26
CA LEU A 766 25.31 21.46 -4.39
C LEU A 766 23.87 21.68 -4.87
N VAL A 767 23.38 20.89 -5.84
CA VAL A 767 22.01 20.97 -6.36
C VAL A 767 20.99 20.66 -5.27
N GLN A 768 21.24 19.65 -4.43
CA GLN A 768 20.30 19.28 -3.36
C GLN A 768 20.26 20.34 -2.26
N ILE A 769 21.39 20.93 -1.89
CA ILE A 769 21.39 22.03 -0.92
C ILE A 769 20.72 23.29 -1.51
N ASP A 770 20.97 23.61 -2.78
CA ASP A 770 20.31 24.73 -3.44
C ASP A 770 18.78 24.64 -3.36
N ARG A 771 18.22 23.47 -3.69
CA ARG A 771 16.77 23.24 -3.58
C ARG A 771 16.20 23.49 -2.18
N LYS A 772 17.01 23.34 -1.13
CA LYS A 772 16.60 23.61 0.26
C LYS A 772 16.72 25.07 0.64
N LEU A 773 17.75 25.73 0.16
CA LEU A 773 17.98 27.14 0.45
C LEU A 773 17.14 28.06 -0.44
N ASN A 774 16.99 27.69 -1.71
CA ASN A 774 16.32 28.44 -2.76
C ASN A 774 15.21 27.57 -3.42
N PRO A 775 14.18 27.14 -2.67
CA PRO A 775 13.13 26.29 -3.23
C PRO A 775 12.44 27.02 -4.39
N PRO A 776 12.16 26.34 -5.51
CA PRO A 776 11.40 26.92 -6.60
C PRO A 776 10.04 27.44 -6.10
N PRO A 777 9.50 28.52 -6.69
CA PRO A 777 8.19 29.01 -6.34
C PRO A 777 7.16 27.88 -6.40
N ALA A 778 6.31 27.77 -5.39
CA ALA A 778 5.24 26.76 -5.37
C ALA A 778 4.32 26.98 -6.58
N THR A 779 4.61 26.26 -7.67
CA THR A 779 3.79 26.25 -8.88
C THR A 779 2.79 25.10 -8.77
N GLY A 780 1.64 25.34 -8.20
CA GLY A 780 0.62 24.30 -8.20
C GLY A 780 -0.48 24.57 -7.20
N THR A 781 -1.66 24.09 -7.55
CA THR A 781 -2.77 23.94 -6.62
C THR A 781 -2.29 23.25 -5.34
N PRO A 782 -2.73 23.69 -4.16
CA PRO A 782 -2.45 22.98 -2.91
C PRO A 782 -2.76 21.50 -3.10
N PHE A 783 -1.85 20.63 -2.63
CA PHE A 783 -2.12 19.19 -2.62
C PHE A 783 -3.53 18.96 -2.07
N PRO A 784 -4.35 18.09 -2.69
CA PRO A 784 -5.63 17.74 -2.11
C PRO A 784 -5.39 17.32 -0.66
N GLN A 785 -6.00 18.04 0.28
CA GLN A 785 -5.93 17.67 1.68
C GLN A 785 -6.76 16.40 1.85
N PHE A 786 -6.11 15.27 1.89
CA PHE A 786 -6.74 14.04 2.32
C PHE A 786 -6.88 14.09 3.85
N PRO A 787 -8.05 13.77 4.41
CA PRO A 787 -8.19 13.64 5.86
C PRO A 787 -7.13 12.68 6.42
N GLY A 788 -6.33 13.15 7.38
CA GLY A 788 -5.23 12.39 7.98
C GLY A 788 -3.86 12.59 7.34
N PHE A 789 -3.72 13.32 6.22
CA PHE A 789 -2.43 13.69 5.67
C PHE A 789 -1.95 15.02 6.25
N THR A 790 -0.96 14.96 7.14
CA THR A 790 -0.22 16.15 7.59
C THR A 790 1.00 16.30 6.68
N PRO A 791 1.13 17.41 5.93
CA PRO A 791 2.34 17.65 5.15
C PRO A 791 3.57 17.61 6.06
N PRO A 792 4.71 17.09 5.61
CA PRO A 792 5.95 17.16 6.37
C PRO A 792 6.24 18.59 6.80
N ALA A 793 6.74 18.78 8.03
CA ALA A 793 7.12 20.09 8.52
C ALA A 793 8.18 20.69 7.60
N PRO A 794 8.08 21.97 7.22
CA PRO A 794 9.09 22.62 6.39
C PRO A 794 10.42 22.68 7.14
N LEU A 795 11.51 22.76 6.38
CA LEU A 795 12.86 22.90 6.95
C LEU A 795 12.94 24.13 7.88
N LEU A 796 13.42 23.91 9.11
CA LEU A 796 13.57 24.96 10.12
C LEU A 796 14.59 26.03 9.68
N GLY A 797 14.44 27.26 10.18
CA GLY A 797 15.33 28.37 9.87
C GLY A 797 16.78 28.08 10.27
N ASP A 798 16.99 27.48 11.44
CA ASP A 798 18.32 27.11 11.91
C ASP A 798 19.00 26.06 11.04
N ALA A 799 18.24 25.07 10.55
CA ALA A 799 18.78 24.11 9.58
C ALA A 799 19.24 24.78 8.28
N ARG A 800 18.50 25.80 7.80
CA ARG A 800 18.94 26.60 6.65
C ARG A 800 20.23 27.39 6.93
N ASN A 801 20.37 27.94 8.14
CA ASN A 801 21.55 28.64 8.55
C ASN A 801 22.79 27.72 8.61
N GLU A 802 22.61 26.50 9.14
CA GLU A 802 23.69 25.48 9.16
C GLU A 802 24.08 25.07 7.73
N LEU A 803 23.11 24.82 6.83
CA LEU A 803 23.40 24.51 5.42
C LEU A 803 24.14 25.66 4.72
N ARG A 804 23.80 26.93 4.99
CA ARG A 804 24.51 28.09 4.45
C ARG A 804 25.95 28.17 5.00
N GLY A 805 26.09 27.95 6.31
CA GLY A 805 27.42 27.92 6.96
C GLY A 805 28.30 26.83 6.37
N GLU A 806 27.75 25.66 6.11
CA GLU A 806 28.49 24.57 5.49
C GLU A 806 28.93 24.90 4.05
N LEU A 807 28.05 25.49 3.23
CA LEU A 807 28.46 25.94 1.88
C LEU A 807 29.59 27.01 1.92
N VAL A 808 29.55 27.92 2.89
CA VAL A 808 30.64 28.89 3.07
C VAL A 808 31.98 28.19 3.39
N SER A 809 31.91 27.18 4.26
CA SER A 809 33.05 26.34 4.63
C SER A 809 33.61 25.55 3.43
N VAL A 810 32.73 24.85 2.69
CA VAL A 810 33.09 24.11 1.47
C VAL A 810 33.74 25.05 0.44
N ARG A 811 33.14 26.22 0.21
CA ARG A 811 33.67 27.22 -0.72
C ARG A 811 35.11 27.66 -0.35
N ALA A 812 35.36 27.88 0.94
CA ALA A 812 36.71 28.25 1.41
C ALA A 812 37.73 27.12 1.15
N ASP A 813 37.32 25.85 1.35
CA ASP A 813 38.14 24.67 1.08
C ASP A 813 38.43 24.51 -0.42
N ILE A 814 37.40 24.69 -1.28
CA ILE A 814 37.53 24.66 -2.75
C ILE A 814 38.56 25.70 -3.22
N ARG A 815 38.44 26.93 -2.77
CA ARG A 815 39.38 28.01 -3.15
C ARG A 815 40.84 27.69 -2.77
N ARG A 816 41.05 27.03 -1.64
CA ARG A 816 42.39 26.55 -1.25
C ARG A 816 42.86 25.37 -2.10
N ALA A 817 41.95 24.58 -2.66
CA ALA A 817 42.25 23.43 -3.48
C ALA A 817 42.53 23.73 -4.95
N ILE A 818 41.93 24.77 -5.55
CA ILE A 818 42.11 25.17 -6.95
C ILE A 818 43.56 25.19 -7.38
N PRO A 819 44.50 25.87 -6.64
CA PRO A 819 45.92 25.91 -7.04
C PRO A 819 46.63 24.54 -6.98
N ARG A 820 46.00 23.53 -6.36
CA ARG A 820 46.56 22.19 -6.16
C ARG A 820 45.96 21.17 -7.12
N ALA A 821 45.08 21.58 -8.05
CA ALA A 821 44.42 20.71 -9.00
C ALA A 821 45.44 19.95 -9.85
N ALA A 822 45.27 18.62 -9.95
CA ALA A 822 46.20 17.73 -10.64
C ALA A 822 46.11 17.80 -12.17
N ASP A 823 44.91 18.14 -12.66
CA ASP A 823 44.52 18.17 -14.08
C ASP A 823 43.50 19.29 -14.34
N ARG A 824 43.30 19.58 -15.63
CA ARG A 824 42.42 20.65 -16.11
C ARG A 824 40.95 20.39 -15.72
N GLU A 825 40.50 19.16 -15.80
CA GLU A 825 39.12 18.78 -15.51
C GLU A 825 38.79 19.01 -14.03
N THR A 826 39.67 18.64 -13.13
CA THR A 826 39.60 18.92 -11.69
C THR A 826 39.62 20.44 -11.42
N GLN A 827 40.51 21.22 -12.08
CA GLN A 827 40.52 22.66 -11.92
C GLN A 827 39.18 23.29 -12.35
N LEU A 828 38.71 22.99 -13.55
CA LEU A 828 37.44 23.52 -14.06
C LEU A 828 36.25 23.15 -13.19
N HIS A 829 36.22 21.93 -12.65
CA HIS A 829 35.19 21.49 -11.73
C HIS A 829 35.19 22.31 -10.42
N LEU A 830 36.38 22.54 -9.82
CA LEU A 830 36.48 23.31 -8.59
C LEU A 830 36.14 24.80 -8.81
N GLU A 831 36.57 25.41 -9.93
CA GLU A 831 36.17 26.76 -10.31
C GLU A 831 34.65 26.87 -10.54
N GLY A 832 34.05 25.88 -11.23
CA GLY A 832 32.58 25.79 -11.43
C GLY A 832 31.83 25.67 -10.11
N ALA A 833 32.29 24.83 -9.19
CA ALA A 833 31.70 24.67 -7.86
C ALA A 833 31.81 25.95 -7.01
N ASP A 834 32.94 26.68 -7.05
CA ASP A 834 33.08 28.00 -6.37
C ASP A 834 32.02 29.00 -6.89
N HIS A 835 31.83 29.06 -8.21
CA HIS A 835 30.78 29.91 -8.80
C HIS A 835 29.37 29.47 -8.39
N GLN A 836 29.06 28.19 -8.51
CA GLN A 836 27.74 27.66 -8.15
C GLN A 836 27.40 27.94 -6.68
N ILE A 837 28.34 27.74 -5.76
CA ILE A 837 28.13 28.06 -4.34
C ILE A 837 27.88 29.56 -4.17
N GLY A 838 28.57 30.40 -4.93
CA GLY A 838 28.33 31.86 -4.94
C GLY A 838 26.89 32.20 -5.31
N ASP A 839 26.38 31.60 -6.37
CA ASP A 839 25.01 31.81 -6.85
C ASP A 839 23.96 31.26 -5.85
N ILE A 840 24.22 30.12 -5.20
CA ILE A 840 23.36 29.56 -4.16
C ILE A 840 23.28 30.48 -2.93
N LEU A 841 24.39 31.03 -2.50
CA LEU A 841 24.47 31.89 -1.32
C LEU A 841 23.90 33.29 -1.57
N ASP A 842 23.99 33.79 -2.80
CA ASP A 842 23.49 35.10 -3.23
C ASP A 842 22.72 34.95 -4.56
N PRO A 843 21.53 34.36 -4.53
CA PRO A 843 20.74 34.15 -5.74
C PRO A 843 20.34 35.49 -6.34
N LYS A 844 20.79 35.74 -7.58
CA LYS A 844 20.34 36.92 -8.33
C LYS A 844 18.85 36.86 -8.51
N LYS A 845 18.11 37.87 -8.07
CA LYS A 845 16.65 38.00 -8.15
C LYS A 845 16.15 38.01 -9.59
#